data_ed79e24c8618243c098ac3c4911947fe
#
_entry.id   ed79e24c8618243c098ac3c4911947fe
#
_cell.length_a   1.000
_cell.length_b   1.000
_cell.length_c   1.000
_cell.angle_alpha   90.00
_cell.angle_beta   90.00
_cell.angle_gamma   90.00
#
_symmetry.space_group_name_H-M   'P 1'
#
loop_
_entity.id
_entity.type
_entity.pdbx_description
1 polymer ?
#
loop_
_entity_poly.entity_id
_entity_poly.type
_entity_poly.pdbx_seq_one_letter_code
_entity_poly.pdbx_strand_id
1 'polypeptide(L)'
;MNYVVDISDPSASDGSVTGGKGSNLAKLVRIVGKENVPHAIMVTTEFAKALLNNEKILESVGELDNKLTEGDEKTAEKIAAELTEEIENMRVPKELSKPLIAKVNSMKQHARRRRVAVRSSGVTEDLPTAAFAGQFETYLNVPLDSNVTKYVLKCIASAYGWRVVDYRNDLRKKQLLDISEADLVKKGVMSVIIQAMIDSDRAGVAFSIDPDTGNRNVGVIQAVHGLGEMIVQGKENAPWTAFVKRPEPRVLGTIVPSNPQKEMLIFDSKTGKNVEVPVKADNPKVLTSDEAKQVAEFTTRIEKAYDKPMDIEFAVENGKVHIVQARPETVHGTKAVLTLHKLKEQPRIRPTHTGIAVGTKIAVGPVVKALDHVEAKRQVETQNRKGIRPILVTSMTTPDWEVVMDLEKISGIICERGNRTSHAAIVSRERGVPCAVSVSNALRLEDEIKVTLDCSSGEARIYSRVLQFEVQEVELKELPETITKILVNIGSPNEALKVSQLPSKGSSLVRIEFIVAGTGMHPVFALKADKLGHDRWADDMKQKYSGIRSLSQEYVERLKTGISIIASAFLPRDIIVRFSDFKTNEYSGLPGALHYEIVCSCGKSISLSKQDRCPTCGSKKVECNEIELEFVENNPMLGFRGASRYVSRLFAEAFNLELKAFTEVHKLSLTNAIPMVPFVRTTDEADKVTNMIRKCFEESNLKIPRIIFMAEVPSICITPRKFAEYCDGFSIGSNDLTQLTLAIDRDSEILAWEFDESNPAVKKAIEMLCEGAHSMRPVRSVGICGQAPSDLGKDFIKFLVIHLDSIGVNPDKVVETLLVVKEIEDELRDFIEECDKDSVKISRELAISEANADYLMRKLFDTS
;
A
#
# COMPACT_ATOMS: atom_id res chain seq x y z
N MET A 1 24.17 -26.11 -33.07
CA MET A 1 23.10 -25.62 -32.16
C MET A 1 23.63 -25.68 -30.73
N ASN A 2 23.51 -24.61 -29.97
CA ASN A 2 23.97 -24.60 -28.58
C ASN A 2 22.87 -25.11 -27.67
N TYR A 3 22.96 -26.34 -27.18
CA TYR A 3 21.96 -26.90 -26.24
C TYR A 3 22.03 -26.31 -24.84
N VAL A 4 23.19 -25.76 -24.46
CA VAL A 4 23.38 -25.09 -23.16
C VAL A 4 24.26 -23.87 -23.34
N VAL A 5 23.77 -22.70 -22.94
CA VAL A 5 24.45 -21.41 -23.05
C VAL A 5 24.75 -20.82 -21.66
N ASP A 6 25.78 -20.00 -21.57
CA ASP A 6 26.07 -19.22 -20.35
C ASP A 6 25.18 -17.98 -20.28
N ILE A 7 24.88 -17.51 -19.08
CA ILE A 7 24.07 -16.30 -18.88
C ILE A 7 24.66 -15.07 -19.58
N SER A 8 25.98 -15.03 -19.80
CA SER A 8 26.68 -13.96 -20.50
C SER A 8 26.65 -14.08 -22.02
N ASP A 9 26.19 -15.20 -22.57
CA ASP A 9 26.06 -15.42 -24.00
C ASP A 9 25.03 -14.44 -24.60
N PRO A 10 25.31 -13.78 -25.73
CA PRO A 10 24.36 -12.90 -26.39
C PRO A 10 23.00 -13.55 -26.66
N SER A 11 22.97 -14.83 -27.03
CA SER A 11 21.74 -15.58 -27.30
C SER A 11 20.91 -15.85 -26.04
N ALA A 12 21.51 -15.77 -24.83
CA ALA A 12 20.76 -15.94 -23.60
C ALA A 12 19.69 -14.86 -23.35
N SER A 13 19.79 -13.71 -24.02
CA SER A 13 18.79 -12.61 -23.94
C SER A 13 17.61 -12.80 -24.90
N ASP A 14 17.60 -13.85 -25.71
CA ASP A 14 16.52 -14.18 -26.64
C ASP A 14 15.52 -15.13 -25.98
N GLY A 15 14.27 -14.67 -25.80
CA GLY A 15 13.21 -15.46 -25.18
C GLY A 15 12.83 -16.72 -25.96
N SER A 16 13.08 -16.76 -27.29
CA SER A 16 12.86 -17.96 -28.09
C SER A 16 13.88 -19.05 -27.78
N VAL A 17 15.06 -18.68 -27.24
CA VAL A 17 16.16 -19.59 -26.89
C VAL A 17 16.11 -20.01 -25.43
N THR A 18 15.83 -19.07 -24.51
CA THR A 18 15.97 -19.28 -23.06
C THR A 18 14.66 -19.10 -22.29
N GLY A 19 13.52 -18.93 -22.98
CA GLY A 19 12.24 -18.65 -22.37
C GLY A 19 12.18 -17.26 -21.70
N GLY A 20 11.04 -16.91 -21.14
CA GLY A 20 10.80 -15.61 -20.54
C GLY A 20 11.73 -15.30 -19.37
N LYS A 21 11.74 -16.15 -18.34
CA LYS A 21 12.59 -15.96 -17.14
C LYS A 21 14.09 -15.95 -17.48
N GLY A 22 14.52 -16.86 -18.38
CA GLY A 22 15.93 -16.96 -18.79
C GLY A 22 16.42 -15.71 -19.50
N SER A 23 15.66 -15.21 -20.49
CA SER A 23 16.00 -14.02 -21.23
C SER A 23 16.00 -12.78 -20.33
N ASN A 24 15.06 -12.66 -19.41
CA ASN A 24 15.02 -11.58 -18.44
C ASN A 24 16.23 -11.64 -17.49
N LEU A 25 16.60 -12.82 -17.00
CA LEU A 25 17.78 -12.97 -16.14
C LEU A 25 19.08 -12.55 -16.86
N ALA A 26 19.25 -12.92 -18.14
CA ALA A 26 20.41 -12.51 -18.95
C ALA A 26 20.44 -10.98 -19.19
N LYS A 27 19.29 -10.33 -19.40
CA LYS A 27 19.18 -8.87 -19.49
C LYS A 27 19.57 -8.20 -18.18
N LEU A 28 19.19 -8.75 -17.01
CA LEU A 28 19.54 -8.22 -15.70
C LEU A 28 21.05 -8.10 -15.50
N VAL A 29 21.85 -9.03 -16.00
CA VAL A 29 23.33 -8.96 -15.93
C VAL A 29 23.86 -7.67 -16.57
N ARG A 30 23.24 -7.21 -17.67
CA ARG A 30 23.63 -5.97 -18.36
C ARG A 30 23.13 -4.73 -17.61
N ILE A 31 21.98 -4.83 -16.93
CA ILE A 31 21.32 -3.70 -16.27
C ILE A 31 21.94 -3.40 -14.92
N VAL A 32 22.09 -4.41 -14.05
CA VAL A 32 22.54 -4.24 -12.68
C VAL A 32 24.00 -4.68 -12.43
N GLY A 33 24.64 -5.33 -13.41
CA GLY A 33 26.01 -5.83 -13.31
C GLY A 33 26.07 -7.32 -12.95
N LYS A 34 27.05 -8.03 -13.51
CA LYS A 34 27.24 -9.47 -13.32
C LYS A 34 27.52 -9.90 -11.88
N GLU A 35 28.02 -8.99 -11.07
CA GLU A 35 28.31 -9.21 -9.65
C GLU A 35 27.07 -9.19 -8.77
N ASN A 36 25.96 -8.65 -9.29
CA ASN A 36 24.69 -8.49 -8.57
C ASN A 36 23.61 -9.46 -9.07
N VAL A 37 23.95 -10.34 -10.05
CA VAL A 37 23.08 -11.42 -10.54
C VAL A 37 23.81 -12.73 -10.33
N PRO A 38 23.21 -13.73 -9.65
CA PRO A 38 23.84 -15.04 -9.48
C PRO A 38 24.15 -15.67 -10.84
N HIS A 39 25.35 -16.23 -10.98
CA HIS A 39 25.76 -16.89 -12.23
C HIS A 39 24.80 -18.02 -12.60
N ALA A 40 24.49 -18.16 -13.87
CA ALA A 40 23.58 -19.19 -14.37
C ALA A 40 24.01 -19.72 -15.74
N ILE A 41 23.60 -20.94 -16.04
CA ILE A 41 23.58 -21.52 -17.37
C ILE A 41 22.13 -21.83 -17.76
N MET A 42 21.85 -21.73 -19.04
CA MET A 42 20.51 -21.94 -19.61
C MET A 42 20.52 -23.19 -20.47
N VAL A 43 19.72 -24.19 -20.11
CA VAL A 43 19.38 -25.31 -21.03
C VAL A 43 18.36 -24.75 -22.01
N THR A 44 18.69 -24.68 -23.29
CA THR A 44 17.93 -23.96 -24.30
C THR A 44 16.65 -24.70 -24.73
N THR A 45 15.74 -23.96 -25.39
CA THR A 45 14.55 -24.56 -26.02
C THR A 45 14.89 -25.62 -27.05
N GLU A 46 16.05 -25.51 -27.74
CA GLU A 46 16.54 -26.52 -28.68
C GLU A 46 16.90 -27.82 -27.98
N PHE A 47 17.34 -27.80 -26.73
CA PHE A 47 17.53 -29.00 -25.92
C PHE A 47 16.20 -29.72 -25.67
N ALA A 48 15.18 -28.98 -25.22
CA ALA A 48 13.86 -29.58 -24.98
C ALA A 48 13.23 -30.10 -26.27
N LYS A 49 13.35 -29.34 -27.37
CA LYS A 49 12.89 -29.77 -28.69
C LYS A 49 13.58 -31.08 -29.13
N ALA A 50 14.91 -31.18 -29.01
CA ALA A 50 15.64 -32.38 -29.38
C ALA A 50 15.30 -33.57 -28.46
N LEU A 51 15.06 -33.31 -27.16
CA LEU A 51 14.68 -34.33 -26.18
C LEU A 51 13.27 -34.88 -26.45
N LEU A 52 12.32 -34.01 -26.75
CA LEU A 52 10.89 -34.37 -26.94
C LEU A 52 10.57 -34.83 -28.38
N ASN A 53 11.54 -34.74 -29.31
CA ASN A 53 11.37 -35.21 -30.67
C ASN A 53 11.50 -36.76 -30.72
N ASN A 54 10.53 -37.42 -30.10
CA ASN A 54 10.40 -38.87 -29.97
C ASN A 54 9.01 -39.28 -30.43
N GLU A 55 8.89 -40.31 -31.26
CA GLU A 55 7.62 -40.69 -31.86
C GLU A 55 6.50 -40.92 -30.83
N LYS A 56 6.81 -41.59 -29.71
CA LYS A 56 5.85 -41.84 -28.64
C LYS A 56 5.35 -40.55 -27.95
N ILE A 57 6.26 -39.61 -27.67
CA ILE A 57 5.90 -38.35 -27.07
C ILE A 57 5.04 -37.50 -28.04
N LEU A 58 5.40 -37.49 -29.31
CA LEU A 58 4.65 -36.76 -30.35
C LEU A 58 3.24 -37.32 -30.56
N GLU A 59 3.09 -38.67 -30.50
CA GLU A 59 1.77 -39.32 -30.54
C GLU A 59 0.92 -38.94 -29.33
N SER A 60 1.46 -39.05 -28.09
CA SER A 60 0.72 -38.66 -26.88
C SER A 60 0.34 -37.16 -26.83
N VAL A 61 1.22 -36.28 -27.33
CA VAL A 61 0.91 -34.83 -27.43
C VAL A 61 -0.19 -34.58 -28.46
N GLY A 62 -0.18 -35.33 -29.59
CA GLY A 62 -1.25 -35.23 -30.61
C GLY A 62 -2.60 -35.72 -30.06
N GLU A 63 -2.59 -36.79 -29.27
CA GLU A 63 -3.78 -37.30 -28.60
C GLU A 63 -4.30 -36.30 -27.55
N LEU A 64 -3.40 -35.66 -26.79
CA LEU A 64 -3.76 -34.58 -25.85
C LEU A 64 -4.46 -33.43 -26.57
N ASP A 65 -3.89 -32.90 -27.66
CA ASP A 65 -4.51 -31.83 -28.47
C ASP A 65 -5.93 -32.22 -28.97
N ASN A 66 -6.10 -33.46 -29.43
CA ASN A 66 -7.39 -34.00 -29.87
C ASN A 66 -8.40 -34.00 -28.72
N LYS A 67 -8.04 -34.52 -27.53
CA LYS A 67 -8.92 -34.55 -26.37
C LYS A 67 -9.29 -33.20 -25.82
N LEU A 68 -8.36 -32.24 -25.83
CA LEU A 68 -8.65 -30.85 -25.46
C LEU A 68 -9.66 -30.22 -26.45
N THR A 69 -9.54 -30.53 -27.75
CA THR A 69 -10.45 -30.04 -28.79
C THR A 69 -11.84 -30.67 -28.67
N GLU A 70 -11.91 -31.96 -28.34
CA GLU A 70 -13.15 -32.68 -28.07
C GLU A 70 -13.86 -32.24 -26.77
N GLY A 71 -13.14 -31.53 -25.87
CA GLY A 71 -13.66 -31.16 -24.54
C GLY A 71 -13.67 -32.31 -23.53
N ASP A 72 -12.92 -33.41 -23.79
CA ASP A 72 -12.77 -34.55 -22.87
C ASP A 72 -11.64 -34.29 -21.87
N GLU A 73 -11.92 -33.40 -20.91
CA GLU A 73 -10.94 -32.95 -19.90
C GLU A 73 -10.39 -34.10 -19.05
N LYS A 74 -11.20 -35.12 -18.72
CA LYS A 74 -10.74 -36.23 -17.89
C LYS A 74 -9.68 -37.10 -18.58
N THR A 75 -9.88 -37.38 -19.87
CA THR A 75 -8.91 -38.16 -20.65
C THR A 75 -7.69 -37.28 -20.94
N ALA A 76 -7.85 -35.99 -21.20
CA ALA A 76 -6.75 -35.05 -21.37
C ALA A 76 -5.87 -34.97 -20.11
N GLU A 77 -6.45 -34.89 -18.91
CA GLU A 77 -5.75 -34.85 -17.61
C GLU A 77 -4.92 -36.14 -17.43
N LYS A 78 -5.49 -37.29 -17.76
CA LYS A 78 -4.77 -38.58 -17.68
C LYS A 78 -3.59 -38.63 -18.62
N ILE A 79 -3.76 -38.21 -19.89
CA ILE A 79 -2.68 -38.15 -20.89
C ILE A 79 -1.58 -37.19 -20.43
N ALA A 80 -1.94 -36.05 -19.91
CA ALA A 80 -1.00 -35.07 -19.39
C ALA A 80 -0.16 -35.61 -18.23
N ALA A 81 -0.77 -36.37 -17.31
CA ALA A 81 -0.08 -37.00 -16.20
C ALA A 81 0.89 -38.10 -16.71
N GLU A 82 0.47 -38.94 -17.66
CA GLU A 82 1.30 -39.98 -18.29
C GLU A 82 2.49 -39.36 -19.05
N LEU A 83 2.28 -38.25 -19.79
CA LEU A 83 3.36 -37.49 -20.44
C LEU A 83 4.35 -36.90 -19.44
N THR A 84 3.87 -36.35 -18.33
CA THR A 84 4.72 -35.79 -17.27
C THR A 84 5.63 -36.89 -16.69
N GLU A 85 5.06 -38.06 -16.34
CA GLU A 85 5.81 -39.20 -15.79
C GLU A 85 6.84 -39.76 -16.81
N GLU A 86 6.44 -39.87 -18.07
CA GLU A 86 7.31 -40.36 -19.13
C GLU A 86 8.52 -39.43 -19.34
N ILE A 87 8.32 -38.12 -19.42
CA ILE A 87 9.40 -37.12 -19.60
C ILE A 87 10.35 -37.14 -18.38
N GLU A 88 9.81 -37.21 -17.15
CA GLU A 88 10.63 -37.28 -15.94
C GLU A 88 11.58 -38.48 -15.91
N ASN A 89 11.14 -39.61 -16.49
CA ASN A 89 11.88 -40.87 -16.49
C ASN A 89 12.70 -41.09 -17.77
N MET A 90 12.74 -40.15 -18.70
CA MET A 90 13.48 -40.24 -19.94
C MET A 90 15.00 -40.37 -19.70
N ARG A 91 15.66 -41.19 -20.52
CA ARG A 91 17.12 -41.21 -20.61
C ARG A 91 17.59 -40.09 -21.57
N VAL A 92 18.30 -39.11 -21.05
CA VAL A 92 18.85 -38.00 -21.87
C VAL A 92 19.92 -38.56 -22.83
N PRO A 93 19.80 -38.39 -24.16
CA PRO A 93 20.79 -38.79 -25.14
C PRO A 93 22.19 -38.22 -24.88
N LYS A 94 23.25 -38.94 -25.28
CA LYS A 94 24.64 -38.51 -25.03
C LYS A 94 24.97 -37.15 -25.66
N GLU A 95 24.35 -36.83 -26.78
CA GLU A 95 24.53 -35.58 -27.49
C GLU A 95 24.03 -34.38 -26.68
N LEU A 96 23.01 -34.58 -25.89
CA LEU A 96 22.40 -33.55 -24.99
C LEU A 96 23.05 -33.56 -23.60
N SER A 97 23.33 -34.74 -23.05
CA SER A 97 23.87 -34.87 -21.69
C SER A 97 25.32 -34.45 -21.55
N LYS A 98 26.17 -34.67 -22.57
CA LYS A 98 27.59 -34.29 -22.53
C LYS A 98 27.76 -32.77 -22.40
N PRO A 99 27.17 -31.88 -23.26
CA PRO A 99 27.31 -30.44 -23.10
C PRO A 99 26.70 -29.95 -21.81
N LEU A 100 25.57 -30.52 -21.36
CA LEU A 100 24.95 -30.16 -20.09
C LEU A 100 25.89 -30.41 -18.90
N ILE A 101 26.44 -31.63 -18.78
CA ILE A 101 27.36 -32.03 -17.69
C ILE A 101 28.64 -31.17 -17.74
N ALA A 102 29.16 -30.89 -18.92
CA ALA A 102 30.34 -30.04 -19.06
C ALA A 102 30.08 -28.61 -18.52
N LYS A 103 28.97 -28.02 -18.86
CA LYS A 103 28.56 -26.66 -18.35
C LYS A 103 28.21 -26.70 -16.87
N VAL A 104 27.53 -27.73 -16.36
CA VAL A 104 27.29 -27.92 -14.92
C VAL A 104 28.59 -28.00 -14.15
N ASN A 105 29.59 -28.70 -14.68
CA ASN A 105 30.90 -28.75 -14.05
C ASN A 105 31.61 -27.40 -14.01
N SER A 106 31.47 -26.56 -15.02
CA SER A 106 32.03 -25.18 -15.01
C SER A 106 31.40 -24.30 -13.94
N MET A 107 30.16 -24.53 -13.55
CA MET A 107 29.49 -23.78 -12.47
C MET A 107 30.12 -24.01 -11.08
N LYS A 108 30.92 -25.06 -10.87
CA LYS A 108 31.54 -25.38 -9.56
C LYS A 108 32.38 -24.21 -9.00
N GLN A 109 32.94 -23.37 -9.84
CA GLN A 109 33.72 -22.20 -9.43
C GLN A 109 32.81 -20.98 -9.07
N HIS A 110 31.54 -20.99 -9.44
CA HIS A 110 30.57 -19.92 -9.18
C HIS A 110 29.59 -20.26 -8.08
N ALA A 111 29.33 -21.54 -7.81
CA ALA A 111 28.41 -22.02 -6.78
C ALA A 111 29.19 -22.37 -5.49
N ARG A 112 29.32 -21.42 -4.56
CA ARG A 112 30.14 -21.52 -3.34
C ARG A 112 29.93 -22.82 -2.53
N ARG A 113 28.67 -23.26 -2.38
CA ARG A 113 28.32 -24.50 -1.65
C ARG A 113 27.99 -25.68 -2.58
N ARG A 114 28.36 -25.59 -3.85
CA ARG A 114 28.06 -26.61 -4.89
C ARG A 114 26.56 -26.91 -4.97
N ARG A 115 25.72 -25.89 -4.88
CA ARG A 115 24.26 -26.00 -5.00
C ARG A 115 23.73 -25.00 -5.98
N VAL A 116 22.63 -25.37 -6.63
CA VAL A 116 21.95 -24.54 -7.64
C VAL A 116 20.44 -24.54 -7.44
N ALA A 117 19.81 -23.50 -7.93
CA ALA A 117 18.39 -23.51 -8.22
C ALA A 117 18.18 -23.97 -9.66
N VAL A 118 17.28 -24.93 -9.87
CA VAL A 118 16.88 -25.39 -11.20
C VAL A 118 15.45 -24.91 -11.43
N ARG A 119 15.30 -24.03 -12.42
CA ARG A 119 14.06 -23.27 -12.61
C ARG A 119 13.56 -23.41 -14.04
N SER A 120 12.28 -23.71 -14.20
CA SER A 120 11.62 -23.67 -15.51
C SER A 120 11.57 -22.25 -16.08
N SER A 121 11.64 -22.15 -17.38
CA SER A 121 11.51 -20.92 -18.17
C SER A 121 10.75 -21.21 -19.46
N GLY A 122 9.43 -21.11 -19.40
CA GLY A 122 8.54 -21.40 -20.51
C GLY A 122 8.60 -20.34 -21.63
N VAL A 123 8.39 -20.75 -22.86
CA VAL A 123 8.30 -19.82 -24.01
C VAL A 123 7.00 -19.00 -24.01
N THR A 124 5.97 -19.48 -23.33
CA THR A 124 4.67 -18.81 -23.20
C THR A 124 4.50 -18.09 -21.88
N GLU A 125 5.49 -18.09 -20.99
CA GLU A 125 5.36 -17.70 -19.59
C GLU A 125 5.12 -16.18 -19.39
N ASP A 126 5.72 -15.34 -20.22
CA ASP A 126 5.64 -13.88 -20.09
C ASP A 126 4.85 -13.24 -21.24
N LEU A 127 3.68 -13.79 -21.57
CA LEU A 127 2.79 -13.20 -22.57
C LEU A 127 2.12 -11.94 -21.98
N PRO A 128 1.93 -10.86 -22.77
CA PRO A 128 1.28 -9.64 -22.31
C PRO A 128 -0.16 -9.82 -21.80
N THR A 129 -0.79 -10.92 -22.22
CA THR A 129 -2.21 -11.24 -21.94
C THR A 129 -2.42 -12.32 -20.90
N ALA A 130 -1.33 -13.00 -20.44
CA ALA A 130 -1.45 -14.11 -19.52
C ALA A 130 -0.16 -14.31 -18.71
N ALA A 131 -0.27 -14.34 -17.39
CA ALA A 131 0.83 -14.65 -16.49
C ALA A 131 0.70 -16.08 -15.97
N PHE A 132 1.74 -16.88 -16.17
CA PHE A 132 1.84 -18.25 -15.63
C PHE A 132 2.50 -18.24 -14.25
N ALA A 133 2.11 -17.30 -13.37
CA ALA A 133 2.73 -17.12 -12.06
C ALA A 133 2.54 -18.37 -11.18
N GLY A 134 3.65 -18.99 -10.76
CA GLY A 134 3.62 -20.13 -9.85
C GLY A 134 3.19 -21.47 -10.46
N GLN A 135 2.91 -21.54 -11.75
CA GLN A 135 2.45 -22.78 -12.41
C GLN A 135 3.58 -23.76 -12.76
N PHE A 136 4.79 -23.24 -12.95
CA PHE A 136 5.96 -24.07 -13.32
C PHE A 136 6.86 -24.35 -12.12
N GLU A 137 7.55 -25.48 -12.17
CA GLU A 137 8.35 -26.00 -11.08
C GLU A 137 9.69 -25.25 -10.91
N THR A 138 10.09 -25.09 -9.66
CA THR A 138 11.39 -24.56 -9.25
C THR A 138 11.95 -25.42 -8.10
N TYR A 139 13.18 -25.90 -8.26
CA TYR A 139 13.87 -26.71 -7.26
C TYR A 139 15.05 -25.96 -6.70
N LEU A 140 15.01 -25.65 -5.41
CA LEU A 140 16.09 -24.96 -4.72
C LEU A 140 17.06 -25.95 -4.05
N ASN A 141 18.29 -25.49 -3.84
CA ASN A 141 19.33 -26.24 -3.14
C ASN A 141 19.69 -27.60 -3.77
N VAL A 142 19.50 -27.74 -5.08
CA VAL A 142 19.87 -28.94 -5.83
C VAL A 142 21.39 -29.11 -5.80
N PRO A 143 21.93 -30.31 -5.42
CA PRO A 143 23.37 -30.57 -5.48
C PRO A 143 23.91 -30.41 -6.89
N LEU A 144 25.07 -29.75 -7.02
CA LEU A 144 25.75 -29.55 -8.31
C LEU A 144 26.54 -30.78 -8.72
N ASP A 145 25.83 -31.83 -9.08
CA ASP A 145 26.37 -33.14 -9.53
C ASP A 145 25.55 -33.66 -10.73
N SER A 146 25.68 -34.95 -11.04
CA SER A 146 24.95 -35.59 -12.14
C SER A 146 23.41 -35.61 -11.95
N ASN A 147 22.94 -35.46 -10.72
CA ASN A 147 21.49 -35.42 -10.44
C ASN A 147 20.79 -34.15 -10.97
N VAL A 148 21.55 -33.09 -11.27
CA VAL A 148 20.98 -31.88 -11.89
C VAL A 148 20.15 -32.22 -13.14
N THR A 149 20.59 -33.21 -13.92
CA THR A 149 19.88 -33.69 -15.12
C THR A 149 18.45 -34.14 -14.82
N LYS A 150 18.24 -34.79 -13.66
CA LYS A 150 16.91 -35.25 -13.22
C LYS A 150 15.98 -34.05 -12.98
N TYR A 151 16.49 -32.96 -12.37
CA TYR A 151 15.69 -31.75 -12.12
C TYR A 151 15.45 -30.97 -13.41
N VAL A 152 16.37 -31.04 -14.39
CA VAL A 152 16.13 -30.46 -15.72
C VAL A 152 14.96 -31.17 -16.39
N LEU A 153 14.90 -32.51 -16.34
CA LEU A 153 13.79 -33.29 -16.86
C LEU A 153 12.47 -32.91 -16.16
N LYS A 154 12.48 -32.83 -14.84
CA LYS A 154 11.28 -32.40 -14.08
C LYS A 154 10.78 -31.00 -14.46
N CYS A 155 11.69 -30.04 -14.67
CA CYS A 155 11.29 -28.71 -15.17
C CYS A 155 10.68 -28.78 -16.58
N ILE A 156 11.23 -29.63 -17.49
CA ILE A 156 10.66 -29.80 -18.83
C ILE A 156 9.29 -30.51 -18.74
N ALA A 157 9.16 -31.54 -17.91
CA ALA A 157 7.93 -32.27 -17.69
C ALA A 157 6.81 -31.40 -17.12
N SER A 158 7.14 -30.41 -16.27
CA SER A 158 6.18 -29.49 -15.69
C SER A 158 5.37 -28.68 -16.72
N ALA A 159 5.86 -28.58 -17.96
CA ALA A 159 5.11 -27.99 -19.06
C ALA A 159 3.85 -28.77 -19.44
N TYR A 160 3.78 -30.04 -19.08
CA TYR A 160 2.63 -30.92 -19.32
C TYR A 160 1.87 -31.25 -18.04
N GLY A 161 2.22 -30.68 -16.90
CA GLY A 161 1.38 -30.73 -15.71
C GLY A 161 -0.03 -30.23 -16.01
N TRP A 162 -1.07 -30.95 -15.53
CA TRP A 162 -2.47 -30.63 -15.87
C TRP A 162 -2.84 -29.16 -15.70
N ARG A 163 -2.40 -28.53 -14.61
CA ARG A 163 -2.62 -27.10 -14.37
C ARG A 163 -2.19 -26.21 -15.55
N VAL A 164 -1.00 -26.48 -16.08
CA VAL A 164 -0.41 -25.70 -17.17
C VAL A 164 -1.15 -25.96 -18.48
N VAL A 165 -1.50 -27.21 -18.75
CA VAL A 165 -2.26 -27.62 -19.94
C VAL A 165 -3.65 -27.05 -19.92
N ASP A 166 -4.37 -27.15 -18.82
CA ASP A 166 -5.72 -26.64 -18.64
C ASP A 166 -5.75 -25.11 -18.78
N TYR A 167 -4.82 -24.40 -18.15
CA TYR A 167 -4.70 -22.95 -18.28
C TYR A 167 -4.40 -22.50 -19.73
N ARG A 168 -3.50 -23.18 -20.44
CA ARG A 168 -3.27 -22.93 -21.86
C ARG A 168 -4.53 -23.18 -22.70
N ASN A 169 -5.27 -24.22 -22.39
CA ASN A 169 -6.52 -24.54 -23.04
C ASN A 169 -7.60 -23.45 -22.80
N ASP A 170 -7.71 -22.94 -21.57
CA ASP A 170 -8.60 -21.80 -21.27
C ASP A 170 -8.21 -20.54 -22.06
N LEU A 171 -6.91 -20.25 -22.19
CA LEU A 171 -6.43 -19.14 -22.98
C LEU A 171 -6.76 -19.31 -24.48
N ARG A 172 -6.70 -20.56 -25.00
CA ARG A 172 -7.10 -20.86 -26.37
C ARG A 172 -8.60 -20.66 -26.57
N LYS A 173 -9.43 -21.15 -25.65
CA LYS A 173 -10.90 -20.94 -25.64
C LYS A 173 -11.25 -19.44 -25.68
N LYS A 174 -10.47 -18.61 -24.97
CA LYS A 174 -10.61 -17.14 -24.93
C LYS A 174 -9.95 -16.42 -26.09
N GLN A 175 -9.36 -17.11 -27.07
CA GLN A 175 -8.61 -16.56 -28.21
C GLN A 175 -7.42 -15.67 -27.84
N LEU A 176 -6.84 -15.89 -26.64
CA LEU A 176 -5.67 -15.18 -26.14
C LEU A 176 -4.35 -15.91 -26.41
N LEU A 177 -4.41 -17.19 -26.80
CA LEU A 177 -3.28 -18.02 -27.17
C LEU A 177 -3.66 -18.81 -28.44
N ASP A 178 -2.83 -18.67 -29.50
CA ASP A 178 -3.02 -19.39 -30.78
C ASP A 178 -1.82 -20.32 -31.05
N ILE A 179 -1.69 -21.36 -30.22
CA ILE A 179 -0.66 -22.38 -30.39
C ILE A 179 -1.11 -23.72 -29.78
N SER A 180 -0.99 -24.83 -30.53
CA SER A 180 -1.29 -26.17 -30.04
C SER A 180 -0.15 -26.75 -29.17
N GLU A 181 -0.42 -27.82 -28.42
CA GLU A 181 0.61 -28.52 -27.66
C GLU A 181 1.67 -29.13 -28.60
N ALA A 182 1.26 -29.66 -29.74
CA ALA A 182 2.15 -30.18 -30.78
C ALA A 182 3.08 -29.11 -31.36
N ASP A 183 2.57 -27.89 -31.57
CA ASP A 183 3.40 -26.79 -32.09
C ASP A 183 4.33 -26.22 -31.02
N LEU A 184 3.94 -26.31 -29.74
CA LEU A 184 4.84 -25.99 -28.64
C LEU A 184 6.05 -26.92 -28.59
N VAL A 185 5.87 -28.24 -28.82
CA VAL A 185 7.01 -29.18 -28.94
C VAL A 185 7.95 -28.78 -30.06
N LYS A 186 7.43 -28.45 -31.24
CA LYS A 186 8.23 -28.00 -32.39
C LYS A 186 9.01 -26.70 -32.13
N LYS A 187 8.49 -25.80 -31.31
CA LYS A 187 9.18 -24.56 -30.92
C LYS A 187 10.13 -24.74 -29.72
N GLY A 188 10.04 -25.85 -28.99
CA GLY A 188 10.76 -26.12 -27.73
C GLY A 188 10.00 -25.49 -26.56
N VAL A 189 9.14 -26.29 -25.93
CA VAL A 189 8.15 -25.85 -24.92
C VAL A 189 8.76 -25.15 -23.70
N MET A 190 10.00 -25.49 -23.34
CA MET A 190 10.65 -25.10 -22.10
C MET A 190 12.16 -24.92 -22.27
N SER A 191 12.68 -23.88 -21.68
CA SER A 191 14.09 -23.72 -21.29
C SER A 191 14.23 -23.96 -19.79
N VAL A 192 15.42 -24.33 -19.32
CA VAL A 192 15.66 -24.53 -17.89
C VAL A 192 16.86 -23.73 -17.43
N ILE A 193 16.71 -22.94 -16.41
CA ILE A 193 17.75 -22.13 -15.79
C ILE A 193 18.40 -22.94 -14.67
N ILE A 194 19.72 -23.10 -14.71
CA ILE A 194 20.51 -23.65 -13.62
C ILE A 194 21.32 -22.50 -13.04
N GLN A 195 20.87 -21.95 -11.92
CA GLN A 195 21.38 -20.72 -11.29
C GLN A 195 22.14 -21.06 -10.01
N ALA A 196 23.31 -20.45 -9.79
CA ALA A 196 24.05 -20.59 -8.54
C ALA A 196 23.18 -20.16 -7.35
N MET A 197 23.09 -21.03 -6.33
CA MET A 197 22.29 -20.74 -5.15
C MET A 197 22.95 -19.65 -4.30
N ILE A 198 22.16 -18.67 -3.84
CA ILE A 198 22.57 -17.69 -2.84
C ILE A 198 22.24 -18.25 -1.46
N ASP A 199 23.19 -18.19 -0.54
CA ASP A 199 22.98 -18.56 0.86
C ASP A 199 22.37 -17.37 1.60
N SER A 200 21.07 -17.17 1.38
CA SER A 200 20.44 -15.93 1.74
C SER A 200 20.17 -15.83 3.24
N ASP A 201 20.72 -14.76 3.84
CA ASP A 201 20.37 -14.34 5.20
C ASP A 201 18.97 -13.75 5.23
N ARG A 202 18.60 -13.09 4.14
CA ARG A 202 17.33 -12.37 3.92
C ARG A 202 16.98 -12.41 2.43
N ALA A 203 15.69 -12.44 2.15
CA ALA A 203 15.21 -12.42 0.78
C ALA A 203 13.88 -11.65 0.70
N GLY A 204 13.48 -11.30 -0.52
CA GLY A 204 12.23 -10.57 -0.68
C GLY A 204 11.84 -10.29 -2.11
N VAL A 205 10.80 -9.49 -2.23
CA VAL A 205 10.27 -8.99 -3.49
C VAL A 205 10.24 -7.46 -3.49
N ALA A 206 10.43 -6.86 -4.65
CA ALA A 206 10.38 -5.42 -4.84
C ALA A 206 9.55 -5.08 -6.07
N PHE A 207 8.55 -4.23 -5.87
CA PHE A 207 7.70 -3.71 -6.93
C PHE A 207 8.11 -2.27 -7.25
N SER A 208 8.26 -1.96 -8.53
CA SER A 208 8.60 -0.59 -8.95
C SER A 208 7.43 0.38 -8.86
N ILE A 209 6.23 -0.13 -8.66
CA ILE A 209 4.99 0.61 -8.37
C ILE A 209 4.31 0.00 -7.15
N ASP A 210 3.27 0.64 -6.62
CA ASP A 210 2.40 -0.04 -5.64
C ASP A 210 1.58 -1.14 -6.33
N PRO A 211 1.75 -2.42 -5.95
CA PRO A 211 1.13 -3.53 -6.66
C PRO A 211 -0.39 -3.63 -6.46
N ASP A 212 -0.94 -2.95 -5.45
CA ASP A 212 -2.38 -3.00 -5.14
C ASP A 212 -3.17 -1.93 -5.91
N THR A 213 -2.58 -0.75 -6.09
CA THR A 213 -3.27 0.40 -6.68
C THR A 213 -2.72 0.82 -8.04
N GLY A 214 -1.52 0.37 -8.41
CA GLY A 214 -0.81 0.82 -9.59
C GLY A 214 -0.21 2.23 -9.47
N ASN A 215 -0.12 2.78 -8.25
CA ASN A 215 0.49 4.10 -8.05
C ASN A 215 1.97 4.08 -8.43
N ARG A 216 2.33 4.91 -9.42
CA ARG A 216 3.69 4.97 -9.99
C ARG A 216 4.67 5.83 -9.20
N ASN A 217 4.18 6.59 -8.23
CA ASN A 217 5.01 7.44 -7.38
C ASN A 217 5.57 6.70 -6.16
N VAL A 218 5.07 5.48 -5.88
CA VAL A 218 5.46 4.67 -4.73
C VAL A 218 5.80 3.26 -5.15
N GLY A 219 7.02 2.81 -4.90
CA GLY A 219 7.43 1.42 -4.99
C GLY A 219 7.35 0.73 -3.63
N VAL A 220 7.28 -0.59 -3.62
CA VAL A 220 7.14 -1.41 -2.41
C VAL A 220 8.22 -2.48 -2.37
N ILE A 221 8.91 -2.62 -1.22
CA ILE A 221 9.85 -3.70 -0.96
C ILE A 221 9.32 -4.51 0.22
N GLN A 222 9.21 -5.81 0.05
CA GLN A 222 8.85 -6.74 1.13
C GLN A 222 9.98 -7.73 1.36
N ALA A 223 10.32 -8.02 2.61
CA ALA A 223 11.45 -8.87 2.95
C ALA A 223 11.17 -9.77 4.16
N VAL A 224 11.86 -10.92 4.17
CA VAL A 224 11.84 -11.93 5.23
C VAL A 224 13.26 -12.38 5.55
N HIS A 225 13.46 -12.92 6.75
CA HIS A 225 14.67 -13.65 7.10
C HIS A 225 14.70 -15.02 6.41
N GLY A 226 15.89 -15.43 5.95
CA GLY A 226 16.11 -16.71 5.30
C GLY A 226 15.78 -16.73 3.81
N LEU A 227 15.27 -17.85 3.33
CA LEU A 227 14.95 -18.07 1.91
C LEU A 227 13.64 -17.40 1.50
N GLY A 228 13.59 -16.86 0.28
CA GLY A 228 12.45 -16.13 -0.28
C GLY A 228 11.17 -16.94 -0.48
N GLU A 229 11.25 -18.28 -0.40
CA GLU A 229 10.06 -19.15 -0.47
C GLU A 229 8.98 -18.77 0.54
N MET A 230 9.37 -18.30 1.73
CA MET A 230 8.43 -17.89 2.79
C MET A 230 7.51 -16.74 2.34
N ILE A 231 8.02 -15.82 1.53
CA ILE A 231 7.24 -14.68 1.03
C ILE A 231 6.46 -15.04 -0.23
N VAL A 232 7.10 -15.75 -1.18
CA VAL A 232 6.48 -16.10 -2.48
C VAL A 232 5.34 -17.11 -2.29
N GLN A 233 5.49 -18.07 -1.37
CA GLN A 233 4.44 -19.06 -1.05
C GLN A 233 3.38 -18.52 -0.07
N GLY A 234 3.50 -17.26 0.40
CA GLY A 234 2.56 -16.65 1.34
C GLY A 234 2.55 -17.28 2.74
N LYS A 235 3.63 -17.98 3.12
CA LYS A 235 3.78 -18.56 4.47
C LYS A 235 4.00 -17.49 5.53
N GLU A 236 4.64 -16.37 5.18
CA GLU A 236 4.76 -15.20 6.05
C GLU A 236 3.60 -14.24 5.79
N ASN A 237 2.75 -14.06 6.78
CA ASN A 237 1.51 -13.29 6.67
C ASN A 237 1.73 -11.78 6.61
N ALA A 238 2.75 -11.29 7.31
CA ALA A 238 3.02 -9.86 7.40
C ALA A 238 4.54 -9.61 7.28
N PRO A 239 5.09 -9.60 6.07
CA PRO A 239 6.51 -9.34 5.87
C PRO A 239 6.86 -7.91 6.25
N TRP A 240 8.12 -7.70 6.66
CA TRP A 240 8.68 -6.37 6.75
C TRP A 240 8.54 -5.63 5.42
N THR A 241 8.00 -4.43 5.45
CA THR A 241 7.68 -3.67 4.23
C THR A 241 8.36 -2.30 4.26
N ALA A 242 9.01 -1.92 3.17
CA ALA A 242 9.51 -0.57 2.93
C ALA A 242 8.79 0.07 1.75
N PHE A 243 8.47 1.35 1.88
CA PHE A 243 7.93 2.17 0.80
C PHE A 243 9.04 3.04 0.21
N VAL A 244 9.05 3.16 -1.11
CA VAL A 244 10.10 3.85 -1.86
C VAL A 244 9.48 4.93 -2.72
N LYS A 245 9.95 6.19 -2.59
CA LYS A 245 9.59 7.28 -3.49
C LYS A 245 10.11 7.01 -4.90
N ARG A 246 9.32 7.38 -5.90
CA ARG A 246 9.65 7.25 -7.30
C ARG A 246 9.54 8.61 -8.02
N PRO A 247 10.22 8.87 -9.16
CA PRO A 247 11.24 8.01 -9.82
C PRO A 247 12.62 8.06 -9.16
N GLU A 248 12.91 9.06 -8.32
CA GLU A 248 14.15 9.15 -7.55
C GLU A 248 14.04 8.25 -6.32
N PRO A 249 14.75 7.09 -6.27
CA PRO A 249 14.54 6.11 -5.22
C PRO A 249 15.04 6.61 -3.87
N ARG A 250 14.10 6.86 -2.96
CA ARG A 250 14.37 7.16 -1.54
C ARG A 250 13.43 6.32 -0.68
N VAL A 251 13.97 5.66 0.31
CA VAL A 251 13.15 4.92 1.28
C VAL A 251 12.36 5.92 2.11
N LEU A 252 11.05 5.91 1.97
CA LEU A 252 10.12 6.79 2.68
C LEU A 252 10.01 6.41 4.15
N GLY A 253 9.96 5.11 4.40
CA GLY A 253 9.88 4.52 5.72
C GLY A 253 9.62 3.03 5.64
N THR A 254 9.55 2.40 6.81
CA THR A 254 9.34 0.95 6.93
C THR A 254 8.19 0.65 7.88
N ILE A 255 7.40 -0.35 7.54
CA ILE A 255 6.39 -0.92 8.44
C ILE A 255 6.95 -2.24 8.96
N VAL A 256 7.12 -2.30 10.27
CA VAL A 256 7.44 -3.52 10.98
C VAL A 256 6.11 -4.13 11.44
N PRO A 257 5.82 -5.38 11.10
CA PRO A 257 4.56 -6.00 11.52
C PRO A 257 4.50 -6.15 13.04
N SER A 258 3.28 -6.05 13.60
CA SER A 258 3.04 -6.25 15.04
C SER A 258 3.40 -7.67 15.51
N ASN A 259 3.28 -8.65 14.61
CA ASN A 259 3.79 -10.01 14.81
C ASN A 259 4.98 -10.23 13.88
N PRO A 260 6.22 -9.99 14.33
CA PRO A 260 7.40 -10.22 13.51
C PRO A 260 7.56 -11.71 13.19
N GLN A 261 8.23 -11.97 12.08
CA GLN A 261 8.54 -13.33 11.63
C GLN A 261 9.19 -14.15 12.75
N LYS A 262 8.60 -15.30 13.09
CA LYS A 262 9.06 -16.18 14.18
C LYS A 262 9.97 -17.29 13.67
N GLU A 263 9.74 -17.76 12.46
CA GLU A 263 10.44 -18.87 11.84
C GLU A 263 10.99 -18.46 10.46
N MET A 264 12.16 -18.91 10.11
CA MET A 264 12.78 -18.69 8.81
C MET A 264 13.15 -20.00 8.17
N LEU A 265 13.05 -20.06 6.84
CA LEU A 265 13.46 -21.21 6.06
C LEU A 265 14.95 -21.12 5.73
N ILE A 266 15.71 -22.11 6.12
CA ILE A 266 17.14 -22.24 5.79
C ILE A 266 17.44 -23.61 5.20
N PHE A 267 18.57 -23.71 4.51
CA PHE A 267 19.07 -25.01 4.10
C PHE A 267 19.88 -25.68 5.22
N ASP A 268 19.49 -26.88 5.61
CA ASP A 268 20.26 -27.71 6.52
C ASP A 268 21.19 -28.65 5.76
N SER A 269 22.49 -28.44 5.90
CA SER A 269 23.51 -29.25 5.23
C SER A 269 23.60 -30.69 5.74
N LYS A 270 23.04 -30.98 6.93
CA LYS A 270 23.06 -32.34 7.51
C LYS A 270 21.97 -33.24 6.90
N THR A 271 20.78 -32.65 6.73
CA THR A 271 19.64 -33.37 6.16
C THR A 271 19.54 -33.22 4.65
N GLY A 272 20.25 -32.26 4.05
CA GLY A 272 20.16 -31.92 2.63
C GLY A 272 18.83 -31.32 2.19
N LYS A 273 18.05 -30.80 3.14
CA LYS A 273 16.71 -30.24 2.90
C LYS A 273 16.58 -28.81 3.44
N ASN A 274 15.60 -28.07 2.93
CA ASN A 274 15.16 -26.82 3.53
C ASN A 274 14.38 -27.16 4.81
N VAL A 275 14.70 -26.47 5.92
CA VAL A 275 14.09 -26.66 7.23
C VAL A 275 13.68 -25.32 7.83
N GLU A 276 12.58 -25.31 8.54
CA GLU A 276 12.15 -24.14 9.30
C GLU A 276 12.87 -24.08 10.65
N VAL A 277 13.44 -22.93 10.98
CA VAL A 277 14.14 -22.70 12.25
C VAL A 277 13.70 -21.36 12.85
N PRO A 278 13.73 -21.21 14.19
CA PRO A 278 13.39 -19.95 14.83
C PRO A 278 14.29 -18.80 14.36
N VAL A 279 13.69 -17.62 14.15
CA VAL A 279 14.43 -16.41 13.88
C VAL A 279 15.16 -15.97 15.15
N LYS A 280 16.47 -15.87 15.10
CA LYS A 280 17.34 -15.47 16.25
C LYS A 280 17.51 -13.96 16.38
N ALA A 281 16.85 -13.16 15.54
CA ALA A 281 17.09 -11.73 15.48
C ALA A 281 16.30 -10.98 16.55
N ASP A 282 17.00 -10.27 17.44
CA ASP A 282 16.41 -9.28 18.35
C ASP A 282 15.95 -8.01 17.64
N ASN A 283 16.22 -7.89 16.32
CA ASN A 283 15.87 -6.73 15.52
C ASN A 283 14.68 -7.06 14.59
N PRO A 284 13.54 -6.39 14.76
CA PRO A 284 12.38 -6.59 13.89
C PRO A 284 12.57 -6.05 12.46
N LYS A 285 13.65 -5.29 12.18
CA LYS A 285 14.00 -4.82 10.84
C LYS A 285 14.71 -5.92 10.08
N VAL A 286 14.11 -6.39 9.00
CA VAL A 286 14.70 -7.44 8.15
C VAL A 286 15.85 -6.91 7.32
N LEU A 287 15.66 -5.80 6.60
CA LEU A 287 16.73 -5.15 5.82
C LEU A 287 17.34 -3.99 6.59
N THR A 288 18.65 -3.79 6.40
CA THR A 288 19.31 -2.54 6.76
C THR A 288 18.89 -1.41 5.81
N SER A 289 19.13 -0.17 6.22
CA SER A 289 18.82 1.00 5.38
C SER A 289 19.60 0.99 4.05
N ASP A 290 20.85 0.53 4.08
CA ASP A 290 21.71 0.46 2.89
C ASP A 290 21.25 -0.64 1.93
N GLU A 291 20.84 -1.81 2.45
CA GLU A 291 20.27 -2.88 1.65
C GLU A 291 18.96 -2.47 1.00
N ALA A 292 18.04 -1.86 1.75
CA ALA A 292 16.77 -1.35 1.22
C ALA A 292 17.00 -0.29 0.13
N LYS A 293 17.96 0.61 0.33
CA LYS A 293 18.37 1.61 -0.67
C LYS A 293 18.92 0.93 -1.93
N GLN A 294 19.80 -0.07 -1.78
CA GLN A 294 20.37 -0.79 -2.90
C GLN A 294 19.30 -1.53 -3.72
N VAL A 295 18.33 -2.19 -3.04
CA VAL A 295 17.16 -2.81 -3.71
C VAL A 295 16.37 -1.78 -4.48
N ALA A 296 16.08 -0.62 -3.88
CA ALA A 296 15.34 0.47 -4.53
C ALA A 296 16.06 1.02 -5.77
N GLU A 297 17.38 1.18 -5.71
CA GLU A 297 18.21 1.62 -6.84
C GLU A 297 18.20 0.59 -7.98
N PHE A 298 18.36 -0.70 -7.67
CA PHE A 298 18.28 -1.76 -8.68
C PHE A 298 16.88 -1.81 -9.32
N THR A 299 15.83 -1.76 -8.52
CA THR A 299 14.44 -1.72 -8.99
C THR A 299 14.22 -0.57 -9.99
N THR A 300 14.75 0.62 -9.67
CA THR A 300 14.64 1.80 -10.54
C THR A 300 15.40 1.61 -11.86
N ARG A 301 16.61 1.06 -11.80
CA ARG A 301 17.42 0.79 -13.01
C ARG A 301 16.77 -0.23 -13.91
N ILE A 302 16.18 -1.28 -13.32
CA ILE A 302 15.50 -2.34 -14.05
C ILE A 302 14.24 -1.78 -14.72
N GLU A 303 13.36 -1.07 -13.99
CA GLU A 303 12.17 -0.45 -14.56
C GLU A 303 12.52 0.48 -15.73
N LYS A 304 13.52 1.35 -15.55
CA LYS A 304 13.96 2.26 -16.62
C LYS A 304 14.46 1.52 -17.85
N ALA A 305 15.13 0.38 -17.70
CA ALA A 305 15.64 -0.42 -18.80
C ALA A 305 14.53 -1.17 -19.56
N TYR A 306 13.45 -1.55 -18.88
CA TYR A 306 12.30 -2.23 -19.47
C TYR A 306 11.20 -1.27 -19.92
N ASP A 307 11.24 -0.01 -19.50
CA ASP A 307 10.20 1.00 -19.70
C ASP A 307 8.79 0.51 -19.30
N LYS A 308 8.74 -0.29 -18.25
CA LYS A 308 7.52 -0.91 -17.71
C LYS A 308 7.64 -1.11 -16.21
N PRO A 309 6.52 -1.09 -15.46
CA PRO A 309 6.49 -1.54 -14.07
C PRO A 309 7.05 -2.95 -13.93
N MET A 310 7.80 -3.19 -12.85
CA MET A 310 8.53 -4.44 -12.65
C MET A 310 8.25 -5.05 -11.27
N ASP A 311 8.17 -6.38 -11.25
CA ASP A 311 8.19 -7.25 -10.10
C ASP A 311 9.56 -7.95 -10.04
N ILE A 312 10.27 -7.85 -8.92
CA ILE A 312 11.67 -8.21 -8.79
C ILE A 312 11.86 -9.07 -7.54
N GLU A 313 12.47 -10.23 -7.70
CA GLU A 313 12.92 -11.07 -6.59
C GLU A 313 14.38 -10.79 -6.27
N PHE A 314 14.72 -10.66 -4.99
CA PHE A 314 16.09 -10.45 -4.53
C PHE A 314 16.44 -11.34 -3.34
N ALA A 315 17.74 -11.55 -3.16
CA ALA A 315 18.32 -12.24 -2.00
C ALA A 315 19.52 -11.44 -1.47
N VAL A 316 19.73 -11.47 -0.16
CA VAL A 316 20.86 -10.81 0.50
C VAL A 316 21.75 -11.86 1.14
N GLU A 317 23.03 -11.88 0.77
CA GLU A 317 24.06 -12.71 1.37
C GLU A 317 25.19 -11.83 1.91
N ASN A 318 25.46 -11.89 3.21
CA ASN A 318 26.52 -11.08 3.87
C ASN A 318 26.41 -9.58 3.55
N GLY A 319 25.22 -9.00 3.56
CA GLY A 319 24.96 -7.58 3.31
C GLY A 319 24.99 -7.19 1.83
N LYS A 320 25.22 -8.13 0.90
CA LYS A 320 25.20 -7.86 -0.54
C LYS A 320 23.87 -8.29 -1.15
N VAL A 321 23.24 -7.38 -1.88
CA VAL A 321 21.98 -7.65 -2.59
C VAL A 321 22.27 -8.32 -3.94
N HIS A 322 21.54 -9.41 -4.21
CA HIS A 322 21.53 -10.10 -5.49
C HIS A 322 20.12 -10.10 -6.08
N ILE A 323 20.00 -9.75 -7.35
CA ILE A 323 18.74 -9.84 -8.09
C ILE A 323 18.64 -11.24 -8.69
N VAL A 324 17.62 -12.00 -8.28
CA VAL A 324 17.48 -13.39 -8.68
C VAL A 324 16.45 -13.61 -9.79
N GLN A 325 15.47 -12.68 -9.93
CA GLN A 325 14.50 -12.67 -11.02
C GLN A 325 13.93 -11.26 -11.20
N ALA A 326 13.50 -10.91 -12.41
CA ALA A 326 12.62 -9.76 -12.68
C ALA A 326 11.64 -10.12 -13.79
N ARG A 327 10.40 -9.60 -13.65
CA ARG A 327 9.36 -9.72 -14.66
C ARG A 327 8.55 -8.42 -14.73
N PRO A 328 7.95 -8.08 -15.91
CA PRO A 328 7.00 -7.00 -15.98
C PRO A 328 5.81 -7.24 -15.04
N GLU A 329 5.36 -6.17 -14.37
CA GLU A 329 4.10 -6.17 -13.66
C GLU A 329 2.95 -6.11 -14.70
N THR A 330 1.97 -7.00 -14.61
CA THR A 330 0.98 -7.22 -15.68
C THR A 330 -0.42 -6.66 -15.36
N VAL A 331 -0.71 -6.36 -14.09
CA VAL A 331 -2.06 -6.00 -13.62
C VAL A 331 -2.42 -4.56 -13.94
N HIS A 332 -1.48 -3.63 -13.82
CA HIS A 332 -1.72 -2.18 -13.93
C HIS A 332 -1.30 -1.57 -15.27
N GLY A 333 -1.34 -2.33 -16.36
CA GLY A 333 -1.21 -1.79 -17.72
C GLY A 333 -2.36 -0.83 -18.07
N THR A 334 -2.05 0.34 -18.57
CA THR A 334 -2.91 1.38 -19.22
C THR A 334 -4.45 1.23 -19.11
N LYS A 335 -5.05 1.33 -17.94
CA LYS A 335 -6.50 1.55 -17.81
C LYS A 335 -6.80 3.04 -17.63
N ALA A 336 -7.45 3.61 -18.65
CA ALA A 336 -7.97 4.99 -18.62
C ALA A 336 -9.37 5.08 -17.93
N VAL A 337 -9.90 3.97 -17.43
CA VAL A 337 -11.22 3.88 -16.80
C VAL A 337 -11.06 3.53 -15.33
N LEU A 338 -11.65 4.35 -14.47
CA LEU A 338 -11.70 4.13 -13.03
C LEU A 338 -13.02 3.46 -12.66
N THR A 339 -12.97 2.24 -12.15
CA THR A 339 -14.15 1.54 -11.61
C THR A 339 -14.21 1.75 -10.09
N LEU A 340 -15.21 2.48 -9.64
CA LEU A 340 -15.43 2.77 -8.23
C LEU A 340 -16.53 1.87 -7.68
N HIS A 341 -16.25 1.15 -6.60
CA HIS A 341 -17.25 0.45 -5.81
C HIS A 341 -17.53 1.25 -4.53
N LYS A 342 -18.82 1.51 -4.26
CA LYS A 342 -19.24 2.31 -3.12
C LYS A 342 -20.41 1.63 -2.39
N LEU A 343 -20.30 1.54 -1.07
CA LEU A 343 -21.48 1.18 -0.25
C LEU A 343 -22.52 2.32 -0.33
N LYS A 344 -23.80 1.99 -0.56
CA LYS A 344 -24.87 3.00 -0.66
C LYS A 344 -25.12 3.73 0.66
N GLU A 345 -24.87 3.06 1.77
CA GLU A 345 -24.95 3.64 3.10
C GLU A 345 -23.73 3.26 3.91
N GLN A 346 -23.19 4.20 4.68
CA GLN A 346 -22.15 3.85 5.64
C GLN A 346 -22.74 2.95 6.74
N PRO A 347 -22.21 1.73 6.92
CA PRO A 347 -22.77 0.84 7.91
C PRO A 347 -22.53 1.40 9.32
N ARG A 348 -23.62 1.62 10.07
CA ARG A 348 -23.57 1.97 11.52
C ARG A 348 -22.99 0.85 12.38
N ILE A 349 -22.58 -0.25 11.78
CA ILE A 349 -22.12 -1.47 12.41
C ILE A 349 -20.65 -1.68 12.11
N ARG A 350 -19.90 -2.08 13.11
CA ARG A 350 -18.48 -2.46 12.94
C ARG A 350 -18.36 -3.73 12.08
N PRO A 351 -17.33 -3.83 11.24
CA PRO A 351 -17.05 -5.08 10.53
C PRO A 351 -16.80 -6.21 11.54
N THR A 352 -17.21 -7.41 11.21
CA THR A 352 -16.98 -8.60 12.05
C THR A 352 -15.54 -9.07 11.98
N HIS A 353 -14.90 -8.87 10.82
CA HIS A 353 -13.49 -9.20 10.58
C HIS A 353 -12.86 -8.10 9.72
N THR A 354 -11.56 -7.90 9.88
CA THR A 354 -10.75 -7.03 9.03
C THR A 354 -9.50 -7.76 8.56
N GLY A 355 -8.90 -7.26 7.46
CA GLY A 355 -7.68 -7.81 6.89
C GLY A 355 -7.06 -6.88 5.86
N ILE A 356 -6.11 -7.38 5.10
CA ILE A 356 -5.45 -6.64 4.03
C ILE A 356 -6.30 -6.78 2.77
N ALA A 357 -6.77 -5.66 2.22
CA ALA A 357 -7.49 -5.63 0.96
C ALA A 357 -6.55 -5.88 -0.22
N VAL A 358 -7.01 -6.71 -1.15
CA VAL A 358 -6.39 -6.93 -2.45
C VAL A 358 -7.42 -6.57 -3.52
N GLY A 359 -7.07 -5.59 -4.34
CA GLY A 359 -8.01 -4.94 -5.24
C GLY A 359 -8.87 -3.89 -4.53
N THR A 360 -9.89 -3.39 -5.23
CA THR A 360 -10.67 -2.21 -4.81
C THR A 360 -12.17 -2.42 -4.93
N LYS A 361 -12.61 -3.68 -5.07
CA LYS A 361 -14.00 -4.03 -5.32
C LYS A 361 -14.72 -4.43 -4.03
N ILE A 362 -16.05 -4.37 -4.10
CA ILE A 362 -16.96 -4.91 -3.09
C ILE A 362 -17.59 -6.18 -3.66
N ALA A 363 -17.70 -7.21 -2.85
CA ALA A 363 -18.38 -8.44 -3.19
C ALA A 363 -19.43 -8.81 -2.15
N VAL A 364 -20.48 -9.49 -2.60
CA VAL A 364 -21.53 -10.05 -1.75
C VAL A 364 -21.78 -11.49 -2.17
N GLY A 365 -21.84 -12.39 -1.23
CA GLY A 365 -22.13 -13.78 -1.49
C GLY A 365 -22.23 -14.63 -0.22
N PRO A 366 -22.77 -15.86 -0.32
CA PRO A 366 -22.71 -16.81 0.78
C PRO A 366 -21.25 -17.29 0.96
N VAL A 367 -20.88 -17.53 2.20
CA VAL A 367 -19.59 -18.13 2.56
C VAL A 367 -19.56 -19.59 2.14
N VAL A 368 -18.46 -19.97 1.51
CA VAL A 368 -18.10 -21.38 1.25
C VAL A 368 -16.70 -21.59 1.83
N LYS A 369 -16.60 -22.43 2.86
CA LYS A 369 -15.31 -22.77 3.47
C LYS A 369 -14.72 -24.02 2.83
N ALA A 370 -13.44 -23.97 2.50
CA ALA A 370 -12.70 -25.13 2.03
C ALA A 370 -11.26 -25.11 2.56
N LEU A 371 -10.74 -26.27 2.90
CA LEU A 371 -9.36 -26.40 3.38
C LEU A 371 -8.39 -26.84 2.27
N ASP A 372 -8.92 -27.40 1.19
CA ASP A 372 -8.17 -27.79 0.00
C ASP A 372 -8.93 -27.41 -1.30
N HIS A 373 -8.22 -27.40 -2.42
CA HIS A 373 -8.75 -26.96 -3.71
C HIS A 373 -9.80 -27.92 -4.30
N VAL A 374 -9.76 -29.22 -3.98
CA VAL A 374 -10.72 -30.22 -4.47
C VAL A 374 -12.06 -30.00 -3.80
N GLU A 375 -12.06 -29.79 -2.48
CA GLU A 375 -13.25 -29.42 -1.73
C GLU A 375 -13.82 -28.09 -2.21
N ALA A 376 -12.95 -27.08 -2.41
CA ALA A 376 -13.33 -25.78 -2.93
C ALA A 376 -14.03 -25.90 -4.29
N LYS A 377 -13.46 -26.63 -5.23
CA LYS A 377 -14.06 -26.88 -6.56
C LYS A 377 -15.45 -27.48 -6.44
N ARG A 378 -15.60 -28.55 -5.66
CA ARG A 378 -16.88 -29.24 -5.46
C ARG A 378 -17.95 -28.33 -4.87
N GLN A 379 -17.60 -27.54 -3.85
CA GLN A 379 -18.55 -26.67 -3.16
C GLN A 379 -18.92 -25.45 -4.02
N VAL A 380 -17.95 -24.82 -4.68
CA VAL A 380 -18.18 -23.70 -5.60
C VAL A 380 -19.07 -24.14 -6.77
N GLU A 381 -18.79 -25.27 -7.42
CA GLU A 381 -19.63 -25.81 -8.49
C GLU A 381 -21.06 -26.09 -8.02
N THR A 382 -21.23 -26.59 -6.79
CA THR A 382 -22.56 -26.82 -6.20
C THR A 382 -23.34 -25.52 -6.06
N GLN A 383 -22.73 -24.42 -5.66
CA GLN A 383 -23.38 -23.11 -5.59
C GLN A 383 -23.62 -22.53 -6.99
N ASN A 384 -22.68 -22.69 -7.91
CA ASN A 384 -22.80 -22.19 -9.28
C ASN A 384 -23.94 -22.86 -10.04
N ARG A 385 -24.23 -24.16 -9.82
CA ARG A 385 -25.40 -24.82 -10.37
C ARG A 385 -26.74 -24.22 -9.89
N LYS A 386 -26.72 -23.52 -8.74
CA LYS A 386 -27.86 -22.74 -8.22
C LYS A 386 -27.90 -21.29 -8.73
N GLY A 387 -26.95 -20.90 -9.61
CA GLY A 387 -26.78 -19.52 -10.08
C GLY A 387 -26.17 -18.58 -9.05
N ILE A 388 -25.51 -19.12 -8.02
CA ILE A 388 -24.92 -18.34 -6.91
C ILE A 388 -23.39 -18.37 -7.00
N ARG A 389 -22.76 -17.21 -6.97
CA ARG A 389 -21.31 -17.07 -6.84
C ARG A 389 -20.96 -16.84 -5.36
N PRO A 390 -20.33 -17.80 -4.69
CA PRO A 390 -20.02 -17.68 -3.27
C PRO A 390 -18.79 -16.79 -3.02
N ILE A 391 -18.58 -16.42 -1.75
CA ILE A 391 -17.31 -15.93 -1.24
C ILE A 391 -16.55 -17.12 -0.64
N LEU A 392 -15.43 -17.44 -1.22
CA LEU A 392 -14.58 -18.56 -0.80
C LEU A 392 -13.76 -18.16 0.43
N VAL A 393 -13.79 -18.96 1.49
CA VAL A 393 -13.04 -18.74 2.73
C VAL A 393 -12.10 -19.92 2.96
N THR A 394 -10.80 -19.61 3.11
CA THR A 394 -9.77 -20.63 3.33
C THR A 394 -8.65 -20.15 4.24
N SER A 395 -7.79 -21.06 4.67
CA SER A 395 -6.60 -20.67 5.42
C SER A 395 -5.59 -19.93 4.53
N MET A 396 -5.23 -20.51 3.39
CA MET A 396 -4.37 -19.91 2.36
C MET A 396 -4.58 -20.63 1.04
N THR A 397 -4.16 -20.01 -0.07
CA THR A 397 -4.22 -20.65 -1.39
C THR A 397 -2.84 -21.03 -1.90
N THR A 398 -2.80 -22.10 -2.68
CA THR A 398 -1.67 -22.57 -3.48
C THR A 398 -2.04 -22.49 -4.97
N PRO A 399 -1.12 -22.69 -5.92
CA PRO A 399 -1.43 -22.64 -7.35
C PRO A 399 -2.59 -23.54 -7.80
N ASP A 400 -2.83 -24.65 -7.10
CA ASP A 400 -3.94 -25.58 -7.41
C ASP A 400 -5.35 -24.96 -7.21
N TRP A 401 -5.44 -23.82 -6.49
CA TRP A 401 -6.70 -23.13 -6.25
C TRP A 401 -7.14 -22.24 -7.43
N GLU A 402 -6.28 -21.99 -8.43
CA GLU A 402 -6.60 -21.16 -9.60
C GLU A 402 -7.86 -21.63 -10.35
N VAL A 403 -8.13 -22.94 -10.32
CA VAL A 403 -9.33 -23.56 -10.92
C VAL A 403 -10.64 -22.93 -10.42
N VAL A 404 -10.66 -22.42 -9.19
CA VAL A 404 -11.86 -21.83 -8.57
C VAL A 404 -11.78 -20.32 -8.41
N MET A 405 -10.60 -19.71 -8.57
CA MET A 405 -10.37 -18.28 -8.38
C MET A 405 -10.70 -17.46 -9.63
N ASP A 406 -11.95 -17.47 -10.05
CA ASP A 406 -12.45 -16.74 -11.22
C ASP A 406 -13.75 -16.00 -10.88
N LEU A 407 -13.94 -14.76 -11.38
CA LEU A 407 -15.15 -13.96 -11.18
C LEU A 407 -16.42 -14.63 -11.73
N GLU A 408 -16.29 -15.55 -12.69
CA GLU A 408 -17.42 -16.33 -13.17
C GLU A 408 -17.85 -17.37 -12.13
N LYS A 409 -16.95 -17.83 -11.30
CA LYS A 409 -17.16 -18.93 -10.32
C LYS A 409 -17.40 -18.41 -8.90
N ILE A 410 -16.64 -17.39 -8.45
CA ILE A 410 -16.75 -16.83 -7.11
C ILE A 410 -16.95 -15.32 -7.15
N SER A 411 -17.57 -14.74 -6.13
CA SER A 411 -17.71 -13.29 -5.99
C SER A 411 -16.53 -12.65 -5.27
N GLY A 412 -15.84 -13.40 -4.41
CA GLY A 412 -14.68 -12.93 -3.66
C GLY A 412 -13.98 -14.05 -2.93
N ILE A 413 -12.81 -13.75 -2.34
CA ILE A 413 -12.04 -14.71 -1.55
C ILE A 413 -11.54 -14.07 -0.25
N ILE A 414 -11.58 -14.84 0.84
CA ILE A 414 -11.06 -14.45 2.16
C ILE A 414 -10.06 -15.50 2.63
N CYS A 415 -8.83 -15.08 2.87
CA CYS A 415 -7.77 -15.95 3.39
C CYS A 415 -7.39 -15.55 4.81
N GLU A 416 -7.31 -16.55 5.70
CA GLU A 416 -6.87 -16.33 7.08
C GLU A 416 -5.40 -15.94 7.14
N ARG A 417 -4.60 -16.47 6.21
CA ARG A 417 -3.17 -16.22 6.05
C ARG A 417 -2.88 -15.64 4.66
N GLY A 418 -1.72 -15.04 4.53
CA GLY A 418 -1.22 -14.46 3.29
C GLY A 418 -0.87 -12.99 3.44
N ASN A 419 -0.26 -12.45 2.42
CA ASN A 419 0.15 -11.05 2.33
C ASN A 419 -0.14 -10.52 0.91
N ARG A 420 0.25 -9.28 0.63
CA ARG A 420 0.04 -8.65 -0.69
C ARG A 420 0.74 -9.33 -1.85
N THR A 421 1.71 -10.20 -1.58
CA THR A 421 2.48 -10.97 -2.57
C THR A 421 2.19 -12.48 -2.52
N SER A 422 1.24 -12.91 -1.69
CA SER A 422 0.80 -14.29 -1.64
C SER A 422 0.09 -14.72 -2.92
N HIS A 423 0.02 -16.00 -3.18
CA HIS A 423 -0.67 -16.56 -4.34
C HIS A 423 -2.11 -16.04 -4.47
N ALA A 424 -2.88 -16.04 -3.36
CA ALA A 424 -4.23 -15.48 -3.34
C ALA A 424 -4.26 -14.05 -3.86
N ALA A 425 -3.32 -13.21 -3.40
CA ALA A 425 -3.27 -11.80 -3.77
C ALA A 425 -2.91 -11.60 -5.24
N ILE A 426 -1.91 -12.33 -5.75
CA ILE A 426 -1.45 -12.20 -7.14
C ILE A 426 -2.57 -12.62 -8.10
N VAL A 427 -3.10 -13.83 -7.93
CA VAL A 427 -4.14 -14.37 -8.84
C VAL A 427 -5.43 -13.54 -8.75
N SER A 428 -5.82 -13.08 -7.56
CA SER A 428 -7.00 -12.24 -7.40
C SER A 428 -6.88 -10.90 -8.13
N ARG A 429 -5.68 -10.27 -8.13
CA ARG A 429 -5.43 -9.05 -8.92
C ARG A 429 -5.54 -9.33 -10.42
N GLU A 430 -4.89 -10.37 -10.90
CA GLU A 430 -4.87 -10.75 -12.32
C GLU A 430 -6.28 -11.03 -12.83
N ARG A 431 -7.09 -11.73 -12.04
CA ARG A 431 -8.47 -12.08 -12.41
C ARG A 431 -9.52 -11.06 -11.97
N GLY A 432 -9.10 -10.01 -11.28
CA GLY A 432 -9.97 -8.94 -10.78
C GLY A 432 -10.97 -9.38 -9.70
N VAL A 433 -10.68 -10.46 -8.98
CA VAL A 433 -11.51 -10.98 -7.87
C VAL A 433 -11.21 -10.18 -6.60
N PRO A 434 -12.19 -9.60 -5.90
CA PRO A 434 -11.94 -8.96 -4.61
C PRO A 434 -11.47 -9.99 -3.59
N CYS A 435 -10.36 -9.70 -2.92
CA CYS A 435 -9.71 -10.62 -1.99
C CYS A 435 -9.32 -9.92 -0.69
N ALA A 436 -9.50 -10.62 0.43
CA ALA A 436 -8.95 -10.24 1.73
C ALA A 436 -7.95 -11.29 2.19
N VAL A 437 -6.76 -10.88 2.59
CA VAL A 437 -5.74 -11.75 3.19
C VAL A 437 -5.39 -11.30 4.60
N SER A 438 -4.74 -12.15 5.40
CA SER A 438 -4.46 -11.89 6.83
C SER A 438 -5.72 -11.60 7.65
N VAL A 439 -6.81 -12.27 7.37
CA VAL A 439 -8.08 -12.10 8.10
C VAL A 439 -8.12 -13.05 9.29
N SER A 440 -7.79 -12.56 10.47
CA SER A 440 -7.76 -13.38 11.70
C SER A 440 -9.09 -14.07 11.98
N ASN A 441 -9.05 -15.39 12.22
CA ASN A 441 -10.22 -16.23 12.49
C ASN A 441 -11.26 -16.27 11.35
N ALA A 442 -10.86 -16.05 10.10
CA ALA A 442 -11.77 -16.11 8.95
C ALA A 442 -12.52 -17.44 8.85
N LEU A 443 -11.87 -18.55 9.17
CA LEU A 443 -12.49 -19.88 9.17
C LEU A 443 -13.61 -20.07 10.22
N ARG A 444 -13.80 -19.12 11.16
CA ARG A 444 -14.94 -19.11 12.09
C ARG A 444 -16.20 -18.48 11.52
N LEU A 445 -16.12 -17.84 10.35
CA LEU A 445 -17.34 -17.43 9.64
C LEU A 445 -18.24 -18.64 9.42
N GLU A 446 -19.54 -18.48 9.60
CA GLU A 446 -20.50 -19.58 9.40
C GLU A 446 -20.66 -19.87 7.91
N ASP A 447 -20.73 -21.16 7.55
CA ASP A 447 -21.01 -21.58 6.16
C ASP A 447 -22.38 -21.08 5.72
N GLU A 448 -22.52 -20.79 4.45
CA GLU A 448 -23.74 -20.34 3.78
C GLU A 448 -24.27 -18.96 4.28
N ILE A 449 -23.69 -18.36 5.35
CA ILE A 449 -24.05 -16.99 5.71
C ILE A 449 -23.68 -16.04 4.57
N LYS A 450 -24.58 -15.12 4.25
CA LYS A 450 -24.28 -14.07 3.26
C LYS A 450 -23.47 -12.96 3.91
N VAL A 451 -22.29 -12.70 3.35
CA VAL A 451 -21.39 -11.64 3.82
C VAL A 451 -21.16 -10.60 2.74
N THR A 452 -20.78 -9.41 3.15
CA THR A 452 -20.23 -8.38 2.28
C THR A 452 -18.72 -8.29 2.56
N LEU A 453 -17.93 -8.51 1.52
CA LEU A 453 -16.48 -8.27 1.50
C LEU A 453 -16.25 -6.91 0.83
N ASP A 454 -15.82 -5.93 1.61
CA ASP A 454 -15.51 -4.58 1.14
C ASP A 454 -13.99 -4.37 1.12
N CYS A 455 -13.42 -4.34 -0.09
CA CYS A 455 -12.03 -4.00 -0.34
C CYS A 455 -11.87 -2.56 -0.84
N SER A 456 -12.94 -1.75 -0.79
CA SER A 456 -12.95 -0.42 -1.44
C SER A 456 -12.09 0.64 -0.75
N SER A 457 -11.74 0.46 0.52
CA SER A 457 -11.09 1.48 1.36
C SER A 457 -9.61 1.21 1.73
N GLY A 458 -8.96 0.22 1.07
CA GLY A 458 -7.56 -0.14 1.36
C GLY A 458 -7.38 -1.11 2.53
N GLU A 459 -8.34 -1.17 3.45
CA GLU A 459 -8.52 -2.23 4.44
C GLU A 459 -9.67 -3.13 3.99
N ALA A 460 -9.50 -4.45 4.07
CA ALA A 460 -10.59 -5.36 3.83
C ALA A 460 -11.51 -5.40 5.05
N ARG A 461 -12.79 -5.14 4.85
CA ARG A 461 -13.82 -5.18 5.88
C ARG A 461 -14.85 -6.23 5.53
N ILE A 462 -15.10 -7.14 6.44
CA ILE A 462 -16.07 -8.21 6.28
C ILE A 462 -17.26 -7.96 7.20
N TYR A 463 -18.46 -7.91 6.63
CA TYR A 463 -19.71 -7.74 7.34
C TYR A 463 -20.56 -9.00 7.22
N SER A 464 -20.96 -9.62 8.33
CA SER A 464 -21.84 -10.81 8.35
C SER A 464 -23.28 -10.48 7.98
N ARG A 465 -23.46 -9.70 6.92
CA ARG A 465 -24.74 -9.28 6.32
C ARG A 465 -24.54 -8.78 4.89
N VAL A 466 -25.62 -8.70 4.15
CA VAL A 466 -25.65 -8.09 2.82
C VAL A 466 -25.76 -6.58 2.95
N LEU A 467 -24.77 -5.84 2.47
CA LEU A 467 -24.80 -4.41 2.27
C LEU A 467 -25.00 -4.08 0.79
N GLN A 468 -25.81 -3.08 0.50
CA GLN A 468 -25.99 -2.62 -0.87
C GLN A 468 -24.82 -1.75 -1.30
N PHE A 469 -24.34 -1.93 -2.53
CA PHE A 469 -23.30 -1.11 -3.14
C PHE A 469 -23.65 -0.79 -4.59
N GLU A 470 -23.01 0.23 -5.11
CA GLU A 470 -23.07 0.63 -6.52
C GLU A 470 -21.69 0.54 -7.15
N VAL A 471 -21.67 0.38 -8.47
CA VAL A 471 -20.46 0.33 -9.28
C VAL A 471 -20.53 1.47 -10.28
N GLN A 472 -19.56 2.36 -10.23
CA GLN A 472 -19.44 3.51 -11.13
C GLN A 472 -18.18 3.33 -12.02
N GLU A 473 -18.35 3.38 -13.34
CA GLU A 473 -17.23 3.44 -14.29
C GLU A 473 -17.06 4.87 -14.78
N VAL A 474 -15.83 5.40 -14.66
CA VAL A 474 -15.51 6.77 -15.01
C VAL A 474 -14.30 6.79 -15.92
N GLU A 475 -14.46 7.34 -17.12
CA GLU A 475 -13.36 7.59 -18.04
C GLU A 475 -12.61 8.86 -17.65
N LEU A 476 -11.34 8.74 -17.22
CA LEU A 476 -10.56 9.86 -16.69
C LEU A 476 -10.23 10.93 -17.74
N LYS A 477 -10.28 10.60 -19.05
CA LYS A 477 -9.96 11.53 -20.14
C LYS A 477 -11.09 12.51 -20.47
N GLU A 478 -12.31 12.25 -20.02
CA GLU A 478 -13.51 13.04 -20.35
C GLU A 478 -13.93 13.99 -19.23
N LEU A 479 -13.20 14.01 -18.11
CA LEU A 479 -13.53 14.85 -16.99
C LEU A 479 -13.12 16.30 -17.23
N PRO A 480 -14.02 17.27 -16.92
CA PRO A 480 -13.74 18.67 -17.13
C PRO A 480 -12.71 19.21 -16.13
N GLU A 481 -11.98 20.24 -16.52
CA GLU A 481 -11.20 21.04 -15.59
C GLU A 481 -12.04 22.12 -14.94
N THR A 482 -11.85 22.32 -13.64
CA THR A 482 -12.50 23.37 -12.84
C THR A 482 -11.48 24.38 -12.33
N ILE A 483 -11.89 25.62 -12.14
CA ILE A 483 -11.09 26.68 -11.55
C ILE A 483 -11.04 26.50 -10.03
N THR A 484 -12.19 26.26 -9.41
CA THR A 484 -12.28 25.87 -8.00
C THR A 484 -11.68 24.48 -7.85
N LYS A 485 -10.60 24.36 -7.09
CA LYS A 485 -9.87 23.09 -6.96
C LYS A 485 -10.68 22.08 -6.16
N ILE A 486 -10.94 20.91 -6.74
CA ILE A 486 -11.53 19.81 -5.99
C ILE A 486 -10.39 19.02 -5.34
N LEU A 487 -10.43 18.95 -4.02
CA LEU A 487 -9.46 18.27 -3.16
C LEU A 487 -10.15 17.09 -2.47
N VAL A 488 -9.35 16.15 -1.95
CA VAL A 488 -9.88 14.96 -1.29
C VAL A 488 -9.43 14.85 0.17
N ASN A 489 -10.31 14.42 1.05
CA ASN A 489 -9.99 14.10 2.44
C ASN A 489 -9.38 12.70 2.55
N ILE A 490 -8.35 12.52 3.38
CA ILE A 490 -7.63 11.25 3.54
C ILE A 490 -7.54 10.90 5.02
N GLY A 491 -7.92 9.67 5.36
CA GLY A 491 -7.85 9.14 6.71
C GLY A 491 -6.55 8.40 7.01
N SER A 492 -6.01 7.62 6.05
CA SER A 492 -4.87 6.75 6.32
C SER A 492 -3.85 6.69 5.17
N PRO A 493 -2.58 6.32 5.46
CA PRO A 493 -1.56 6.13 4.41
C PRO A 493 -1.93 5.04 3.39
N ASN A 494 -2.58 3.96 3.83
CA ASN A 494 -2.99 2.87 2.93
C ASN A 494 -4.08 3.31 1.95
N GLU A 495 -5.01 4.15 2.40
CA GLU A 495 -6.05 4.74 1.56
C GLU A 495 -5.48 5.70 0.51
N ALA A 496 -4.41 6.44 0.87
CA ALA A 496 -3.83 7.48 0.03
C ALA A 496 -3.34 6.96 -1.32
N LEU A 497 -2.75 5.77 -1.38
CA LEU A 497 -2.24 5.16 -2.61
C LEU A 497 -3.35 4.96 -3.64
N LYS A 498 -4.54 4.58 -3.20
CA LYS A 498 -5.72 4.44 -4.04
C LYS A 498 -6.37 5.78 -4.37
N VAL A 499 -6.64 6.59 -3.33
CA VAL A 499 -7.37 7.87 -3.45
C VAL A 499 -6.62 8.86 -4.34
N SER A 500 -5.28 8.78 -4.38
CA SER A 500 -4.47 9.60 -5.29
C SER A 500 -4.72 9.34 -6.79
N GLN A 501 -5.36 8.20 -7.15
CA GLN A 501 -5.76 7.93 -8.53
C GLN A 501 -7.03 8.70 -8.96
N LEU A 502 -7.77 9.27 -7.99
CA LEU A 502 -8.94 10.11 -8.27
C LEU A 502 -8.53 11.43 -8.93
N PRO A 503 -9.41 12.03 -9.76
CA PRO A 503 -9.15 13.28 -10.47
C PRO A 503 -9.23 14.50 -9.55
N SER A 504 -8.55 14.47 -8.41
CA SER A 504 -8.45 15.59 -7.47
C SER A 504 -7.21 16.43 -7.74
N LYS A 505 -7.23 17.70 -7.37
CA LYS A 505 -6.06 18.60 -7.46
C LYS A 505 -5.14 18.51 -6.23
N GLY A 506 -5.35 17.52 -5.34
CA GLY A 506 -4.56 17.28 -4.14
C GLY A 506 -5.42 16.82 -2.97
N SER A 507 -4.90 16.92 -1.73
CA SER A 507 -5.66 16.60 -0.52
C SER A 507 -5.91 17.86 0.31
N SER A 508 -7.16 18.03 0.76
CA SER A 508 -7.60 19.15 1.63
C SER A 508 -7.33 18.88 3.11
N LEU A 509 -7.30 17.62 3.50
CA LEU A 509 -7.11 17.21 4.88
C LEU A 509 -6.48 15.82 4.96
N VAL A 510 -5.29 15.77 5.53
CA VAL A 510 -4.67 14.54 6.05
C VAL A 510 -4.69 14.65 7.57
N ARG A 511 -5.37 13.71 8.24
CA ARG A 511 -5.46 13.67 9.70
C ARG A 511 -4.35 12.80 10.26
N ILE A 512 -3.34 13.41 10.89
CA ILE A 512 -2.24 12.64 11.47
C ILE A 512 -2.64 11.84 12.70
N GLU A 513 -3.79 12.13 13.30
CA GLU A 513 -4.34 11.38 14.44
C GLU A 513 -4.47 9.89 14.13
N PHE A 514 -4.85 9.52 12.91
CA PHE A 514 -4.89 8.10 12.49
C PHE A 514 -3.49 7.47 12.43
N ILE A 515 -2.47 8.27 12.07
CA ILE A 515 -1.08 7.81 12.08
C ILE A 515 -0.58 7.70 13.53
N VAL A 516 -0.90 8.69 14.38
CA VAL A 516 -0.55 8.70 15.81
C VAL A 516 -1.20 7.54 16.54
N ALA A 517 -2.50 7.29 16.31
CA ALA A 517 -3.19 6.12 16.86
C ALA A 517 -2.50 4.82 16.45
N GLY A 518 -2.01 4.74 15.21
CA GLY A 518 -1.21 3.63 14.70
C GLY A 518 0.19 3.51 15.35
N THR A 519 0.75 4.59 15.91
CA THR A 519 2.00 4.52 16.70
C THR A 519 1.76 3.77 18.02
N GLY A 520 0.54 3.89 18.54
CA GLY A 520 0.11 3.25 19.76
C GLY A 520 0.82 3.75 21.00
N MET A 521 1.21 5.07 21.05
CA MET A 521 1.82 5.64 22.23
C MET A 521 1.52 7.14 22.38
N HIS A 522 1.44 7.60 23.61
CA HIS A 522 1.32 9.02 23.94
C HIS A 522 2.67 9.73 23.74
N PRO A 523 2.75 10.88 23.02
CA PRO A 523 4.02 11.51 22.67
C PRO A 523 4.81 12.03 23.88
N VAL A 524 4.13 12.52 24.93
CA VAL A 524 4.80 12.92 26.19
C VAL A 524 5.38 11.70 26.90
N PHE A 525 4.67 10.55 26.89
CA PHE A 525 5.20 9.30 27.41
C PHE A 525 6.46 8.86 26.67
N ALA A 526 6.46 8.94 25.33
CA ALA A 526 7.63 8.59 24.53
C ALA A 526 8.89 9.37 24.95
N LEU A 527 8.76 10.67 25.19
CA LEU A 527 9.86 11.53 25.69
C LEU A 527 10.30 11.16 27.12
N LYS A 528 9.35 10.88 28.01
CA LYS A 528 9.64 10.49 29.38
C LYS A 528 10.30 9.12 29.44
N ALA A 529 9.83 8.17 28.67
CA ALA A 529 10.37 6.81 28.62
C ALA A 529 11.83 6.79 28.17
N ASP A 530 12.20 7.63 27.20
CA ASP A 530 13.61 7.77 26.80
C ASP A 530 14.51 8.34 27.90
N LYS A 531 13.98 9.24 28.74
CA LYS A 531 14.71 9.81 29.88
C LYS A 531 14.81 8.84 31.07
N LEU A 532 13.79 8.03 31.31
CA LEU A 532 13.67 7.14 32.49
C LEU A 532 14.20 5.72 32.26
N GLY A 533 14.35 5.29 30.98
CA GLY A 533 14.82 3.95 30.58
C GLY A 533 13.68 2.91 30.51
N HIS A 534 14.00 1.80 29.82
CA HIS A 534 13.04 0.77 29.43
C HIS A 534 12.50 -0.10 30.57
N ASP A 535 13.18 -0.13 31.74
CA ASP A 535 12.85 -1.05 32.84
C ASP A 535 11.50 -0.75 33.52
N ARG A 536 10.84 0.35 33.12
CA ARG A 536 9.63 0.88 33.76
C ARG A 536 8.40 0.96 32.88
N TRP A 537 8.49 0.41 31.69
CA TRP A 537 7.32 0.29 30.86
C TRP A 537 6.40 -0.80 31.40
N ALA A 538 5.10 -0.62 31.24
CA ALA A 538 4.14 -1.70 31.43
C ALA A 538 4.52 -2.90 30.53
N ASP A 539 4.25 -4.11 30.98
CA ASP A 539 4.73 -5.32 30.31
C ASP A 539 4.21 -5.44 28.87
N ASP A 540 3.00 -4.97 28.58
CA ASP A 540 2.44 -4.85 27.24
C ASP A 540 3.23 -3.89 26.36
N MET A 541 3.68 -2.75 26.91
CA MET A 541 4.53 -1.79 26.22
C MET A 541 5.94 -2.35 25.98
N LYS A 542 6.52 -3.06 26.95
CA LYS A 542 7.81 -3.75 26.78
C LYS A 542 7.75 -4.79 25.67
N GLN A 543 6.68 -5.56 25.60
CA GLN A 543 6.46 -6.55 24.57
C GLN A 543 6.27 -5.90 23.19
N LYS A 544 5.43 -4.87 23.09
CA LYS A 544 5.08 -4.17 21.85
C LYS A 544 6.26 -3.42 21.25
N TYR A 545 7.16 -2.87 22.08
CA TYR A 545 8.30 -2.06 21.64
C TYR A 545 9.65 -2.72 21.96
N SER A 546 9.67 -4.04 22.07
CA SER A 546 10.90 -4.81 22.26
C SER A 546 11.92 -4.51 21.15
N GLY A 547 13.17 -4.28 21.53
CA GLY A 547 14.25 -3.95 20.62
C GLY A 547 14.31 -2.49 20.15
N ILE A 548 13.35 -1.62 20.53
CA ILE A 548 13.38 -0.19 20.24
C ILE A 548 14.21 0.55 21.28
N ARG A 549 15.23 1.28 20.86
CA ARG A 549 16.14 2.02 21.75
C ARG A 549 15.59 3.36 22.23
N SER A 550 14.73 4.01 21.45
CA SER A 550 14.14 5.32 21.73
C SER A 550 12.73 5.38 21.21
N LEU A 551 11.76 5.57 22.11
CA LEU A 551 10.35 5.67 21.75
C LEU A 551 10.02 6.99 21.06
N SER A 552 10.66 8.08 21.46
CA SER A 552 10.48 9.37 20.79
C SER A 552 10.99 9.34 19.33
N GLN A 553 12.09 8.66 19.08
CA GLN A 553 12.60 8.46 17.72
C GLN A 553 11.67 7.56 16.91
N GLU A 554 11.14 6.49 17.50
CA GLU A 554 10.17 5.61 16.85
C GLU A 554 8.86 6.35 16.53
N TYR A 555 8.38 7.21 17.41
CA TYR A 555 7.23 8.07 17.18
C TYR A 555 7.43 8.96 15.94
N VAL A 556 8.59 9.65 15.88
CA VAL A 556 8.96 10.50 14.73
C VAL A 556 9.05 9.68 13.44
N GLU A 557 9.65 8.49 13.49
CA GLU A 557 9.87 7.64 12.32
C GLU A 557 8.54 7.12 11.75
N ARG A 558 7.61 6.72 12.59
CA ARG A 558 6.27 6.27 12.17
C ARG A 558 5.46 7.42 11.57
N LEU A 559 5.48 8.58 12.22
CA LEU A 559 4.80 9.76 11.71
C LEU A 559 5.36 10.20 10.35
N LYS A 560 6.69 10.31 10.25
CA LYS A 560 7.40 10.58 9.00
C LYS A 560 6.99 9.59 7.91
N THR A 561 6.99 8.30 8.22
CA THR A 561 6.65 7.24 7.27
C THR A 561 5.24 7.43 6.72
N GLY A 562 4.25 7.58 7.61
CA GLY A 562 2.85 7.76 7.19
C GLY A 562 2.65 9.00 6.31
N ILE A 563 3.19 10.15 6.72
CA ILE A 563 3.09 11.40 5.94
C ILE A 563 3.83 11.26 4.61
N SER A 564 5.01 10.62 4.59
CA SER A 564 5.80 10.46 3.37
C SER A 564 5.13 9.57 2.33
N ILE A 565 4.44 8.50 2.74
CA ILE A 565 3.67 7.65 1.83
C ILE A 565 2.56 8.47 1.17
N ILE A 566 1.79 9.23 1.97
CA ILE A 566 0.70 10.06 1.45
C ILE A 566 1.25 11.13 0.50
N ALA A 567 2.28 11.86 0.92
CA ALA A 567 2.89 12.92 0.11
C ALA A 567 3.43 12.37 -1.22
N SER A 568 4.12 11.23 -1.18
CA SER A 568 4.65 10.59 -2.39
C SER A 568 3.53 10.13 -3.33
N ALA A 569 2.47 9.52 -2.80
CA ALA A 569 1.33 9.06 -3.60
C ALA A 569 0.68 10.19 -4.42
N PHE A 570 0.65 11.41 -3.87
CA PHE A 570 0.03 12.58 -4.49
C PHE A 570 0.98 13.42 -5.35
N LEU A 571 2.29 13.18 -5.38
CA LEU A 571 3.20 13.98 -6.22
C LEU A 571 2.70 14.15 -7.65
N PRO A 572 2.81 15.37 -8.25
CA PRO A 572 3.34 16.62 -7.68
C PRO A 572 2.28 17.46 -6.92
N ARG A 573 1.06 16.94 -6.72
CA ARG A 573 -0.08 17.64 -6.10
C ARG A 573 0.15 17.84 -4.60
N ASP A 574 -0.31 18.98 -4.09
CA ASP A 574 -0.21 19.32 -2.67
C ASP A 574 -1.10 18.45 -1.79
N ILE A 575 -0.62 18.17 -0.59
CA ILE A 575 -1.42 17.59 0.49
C ILE A 575 -1.35 18.52 1.72
N ILE A 576 -2.51 18.81 2.30
CA ILE A 576 -2.60 19.61 3.52
C ILE A 576 -2.66 18.66 4.73
N VAL A 577 -1.63 18.70 5.55
CA VAL A 577 -1.46 17.77 6.68
C VAL A 577 -1.70 18.52 7.99
N ARG A 578 -2.80 18.19 8.66
CA ARG A 578 -3.17 18.76 9.94
C ARG A 578 -2.36 18.13 11.07
N PHE A 579 -1.71 18.94 11.91
CA PHE A 579 -1.12 18.48 13.17
C PHE A 579 -2.20 17.91 14.09
N SER A 580 -1.77 17.09 15.06
CA SER A 580 -2.69 16.30 15.90
C SER A 580 -3.64 17.20 16.71
N ASP A 581 -4.94 16.92 16.59
CA ASP A 581 -6.00 17.66 17.27
C ASP A 581 -6.80 16.78 18.23
N PHE A 582 -6.08 15.93 18.97
CA PHE A 582 -6.70 15.15 20.02
C PHE A 582 -7.12 16.02 21.21
N LYS A 583 -8.27 15.71 21.73
CA LYS A 583 -8.76 16.24 23.01
C LYS A 583 -8.08 15.50 24.19
N THR A 584 -8.16 16.04 25.39
CA THR A 584 -7.60 15.43 26.60
C THR A 584 -8.10 14.00 26.82
N ASN A 585 -9.41 13.74 26.68
CA ASN A 585 -9.99 12.41 26.80
C ASN A 585 -9.54 11.43 25.69
N GLU A 586 -9.17 11.92 24.52
CA GLU A 586 -8.62 11.10 23.43
C GLU A 586 -7.14 10.78 23.68
N TYR A 587 -6.36 11.75 24.14
CA TYR A 587 -4.98 11.53 24.57
C TYR A 587 -4.87 10.58 25.76
N SER A 588 -5.79 10.66 26.74
CA SER A 588 -5.81 9.74 27.90
C SER A 588 -6.04 8.28 27.49
N GLY A 589 -6.66 8.03 26.34
CA GLY A 589 -6.84 6.70 25.77
C GLY A 589 -5.60 6.13 25.06
N LEU A 590 -4.55 6.93 24.83
CA LEU A 590 -3.34 6.45 24.18
C LEU A 590 -2.46 5.65 25.16
N PRO A 591 -1.86 4.52 24.73
CA PRO A 591 -0.90 3.77 25.55
C PRO A 591 0.20 4.65 26.10
N GLY A 592 0.49 4.52 27.41
CA GLY A 592 1.46 5.33 28.14
C GLY A 592 0.91 6.63 28.73
N ALA A 593 -0.33 7.02 28.42
CA ALA A 593 -0.99 8.15 29.09
C ALA A 593 -1.11 7.90 30.60
N LEU A 594 -1.44 6.67 30.98
CA LEU A 594 -1.34 6.15 32.32
C LEU A 594 -0.09 5.26 32.41
N HIS A 595 0.83 5.56 33.32
CA HIS A 595 2.08 4.80 33.51
C HIS A 595 2.59 4.93 34.93
N TYR A 596 3.56 4.08 35.31
CA TYR A 596 4.15 4.07 36.64
C TYR A 596 5.51 4.75 36.65
N GLU A 597 5.75 5.68 37.57
CA GLU A 597 7.04 6.33 37.79
C GLU A 597 7.50 6.09 39.26
N ILE A 598 8.80 5.94 39.41
CA ILE A 598 9.38 5.97 40.77
C ILE A 598 9.72 7.42 41.07
N VAL A 599 9.06 7.92 42.09
CA VAL A 599 9.17 9.29 42.56
C VAL A 599 9.92 9.29 43.93
N CYS A 600 10.90 10.15 44.00
CA CYS A 600 11.58 10.39 45.26
C CYS A 600 10.70 11.25 46.19
N SER A 601 10.95 11.14 47.52
CA SER A 601 10.31 12.01 48.52
C SER A 601 10.47 13.52 48.28
N CYS A 602 11.38 13.94 47.38
CA CYS A 602 11.51 15.33 46.92
C CYS A 602 10.63 15.68 45.74
N GLY A 603 9.74 14.78 45.30
CA GLY A 603 8.83 14.99 44.16
C GLY A 603 9.43 14.79 42.77
N LYS A 604 10.68 14.34 42.64
CA LYS A 604 11.32 14.12 41.32
C LYS A 604 11.23 12.65 40.90
N SER A 605 10.84 12.42 39.70
CA SER A 605 10.92 11.09 39.06
C SER A 605 12.38 10.67 38.83
N ILE A 606 12.71 9.42 39.14
CA ILE A 606 14.08 8.90 39.16
C ILE A 606 14.18 7.65 38.32
N SER A 607 15.30 7.49 37.56
CA SER A 607 15.68 6.22 36.92
C SER A 607 16.46 5.36 37.90
N LEU A 608 15.97 4.16 38.26
CA LEU A 608 16.66 3.23 39.16
C LEU A 608 17.79 2.43 38.51
N SER A 609 17.96 2.50 37.19
CA SER A 609 18.93 1.62 36.49
C SER A 609 20.40 1.88 36.83
N LYS A 610 20.72 2.95 37.59
CA LYS A 610 22.12 3.32 37.88
C LYS A 610 22.41 3.86 39.31
N GLN A 611 21.41 4.12 40.14
CA GLN A 611 21.66 4.75 41.45
C GLN A 611 20.65 4.32 42.54
N ASP A 612 21.14 3.84 43.67
CA ASP A 612 20.32 3.50 44.84
C ASP A 612 19.79 4.73 45.60
N ARG A 613 20.07 5.94 45.11
CA ARG A 613 19.69 7.20 45.79
C ARG A 613 19.27 8.25 44.77
N CYS A 614 18.36 9.13 45.15
CA CYS A 614 17.96 10.26 44.37
C CYS A 614 19.18 11.18 44.05
N PRO A 615 19.47 11.49 42.79
CA PRO A 615 20.60 12.33 42.40
C PRO A 615 20.44 13.78 42.87
N THR A 616 19.20 14.18 43.21
CA THR A 616 18.89 15.57 43.59
C THR A 616 18.95 15.80 45.10
N CYS A 617 18.44 14.88 45.92
CA CYS A 617 18.37 15.07 47.36
C CYS A 617 19.07 13.98 48.16
N GLY A 618 19.69 12.98 47.52
CA GLY A 618 20.40 11.89 48.17
C GLY A 618 19.51 10.87 48.92
N SER A 619 18.21 11.04 48.93
CA SER A 619 17.27 10.18 49.68
C SER A 619 17.19 8.78 49.05
N LYS A 620 17.07 7.75 49.92
CA LYS A 620 16.75 6.37 49.55
C LYS A 620 15.22 6.11 49.52
N LYS A 621 14.40 7.05 50.00
CA LYS A 621 12.94 6.90 50.03
C LYS A 621 12.39 7.19 48.66
N VAL A 622 11.93 6.16 48.00
CA VAL A 622 11.29 6.21 46.67
C VAL A 622 9.96 5.46 46.72
N GLU A 623 8.96 5.99 46.05
CA GLU A 623 7.63 5.38 45.97
C GLU A 623 7.33 5.15 44.48
N CYS A 624 6.62 4.06 44.17
CA CYS A 624 6.12 3.81 42.83
C CYS A 624 4.73 4.43 42.73
N ASN A 625 4.62 5.51 42.01
CA ASN A 625 3.36 6.23 41.84
C ASN A 625 2.81 6.02 40.44
N GLU A 626 1.51 5.88 40.35
CA GLU A 626 0.77 5.93 39.12
C GLU A 626 0.70 7.39 38.63
N ILE A 627 1.11 7.64 37.40
CA ILE A 627 1.14 8.97 36.80
C ILE A 627 0.16 9.00 35.64
N GLU A 628 -0.77 9.91 35.68
CA GLU A 628 -1.67 10.24 34.60
C GLU A 628 -1.14 11.51 33.89
N LEU A 629 -0.93 11.43 32.57
CA LEU A 629 -0.38 12.54 31.79
C LEU A 629 -1.41 13.58 31.39
N GLU A 630 -2.66 13.16 31.33
CA GLU A 630 -3.78 14.02 30.95
C GLU A 630 -4.68 14.28 32.17
N PHE A 631 -5.28 15.46 32.21
CA PHE A 631 -6.24 15.84 33.25
C PHE A 631 -7.68 15.76 32.73
N VAL A 632 -8.63 15.61 33.63
CA VAL A 632 -10.05 15.54 33.27
C VAL A 632 -10.58 16.97 33.03
N GLU A 633 -11.09 17.21 31.84
CA GLU A 633 -11.78 18.45 31.48
C GLU A 633 -13.30 18.28 31.49
N ASN A 634 -14.03 19.26 31.97
CA ASN A 634 -15.49 19.25 31.97
C ASN A 634 -16.06 19.33 30.53
N ASN A 635 -15.35 20.01 29.62
CA ASN A 635 -15.71 20.11 28.21
C ASN A 635 -14.45 20.01 27.34
N PRO A 636 -14.00 18.81 26.99
CA PRO A 636 -12.80 18.61 26.18
C PRO A 636 -12.90 19.23 24.76
N MET A 637 -14.12 19.43 24.24
CA MET A 637 -14.34 20.06 22.94
C MET A 637 -13.86 21.51 22.92
N LEU A 638 -14.06 22.26 23.98
CA LEU A 638 -13.63 23.66 24.15
C LEU A 638 -12.26 23.76 24.85
N GLY A 639 -11.72 22.65 25.28
CA GLY A 639 -10.61 22.53 26.21
C GLY A 639 -9.22 22.66 25.58
N PHE A 640 -8.28 21.92 26.14
CA PHE A 640 -6.85 21.93 25.85
C PHE A 640 -6.53 21.09 24.58
N ARG A 641 -6.72 21.68 23.40
CA ARG A 641 -6.50 21.07 22.08
C ARG A 641 -5.93 22.05 21.08
N GLY A 642 -5.36 21.55 19.96
CA GLY A 642 -4.82 22.36 18.88
C GLY A 642 -3.70 23.32 19.31
N ALA A 643 -3.68 24.53 18.76
CA ALA A 643 -2.61 25.51 18.96
C ALA A 643 -2.29 25.79 20.44
N SER A 644 -3.29 25.89 21.32
CA SER A 644 -3.06 26.12 22.75
C SER A 644 -2.25 25.00 23.42
N ARG A 645 -2.48 23.77 23.01
CA ARG A 645 -1.71 22.61 23.49
C ARG A 645 -0.26 22.70 23.02
N TYR A 646 -0.01 23.04 21.75
CA TYR A 646 1.33 23.07 21.16
C TYR A 646 2.24 24.12 21.81
N VAL A 647 1.69 25.27 22.13
CA VAL A 647 2.47 26.37 22.75
C VAL A 647 2.58 26.25 24.27
N SER A 648 1.90 25.27 24.89
CA SER A 648 1.91 25.02 26.30
C SER A 648 3.22 24.39 26.77
N ARG A 649 3.69 24.77 27.97
CA ARG A 649 4.83 24.13 28.63
C ARG A 649 4.63 22.63 28.87
N LEU A 650 3.39 22.16 28.92
CA LEU A 650 3.06 20.75 29.16
C LEU A 650 3.27 19.89 27.90
N PHE A 651 3.15 20.47 26.71
CA PHE A 651 3.11 19.70 25.46
C PHE A 651 4.11 20.18 24.38
N ALA A 652 4.72 21.34 24.52
CA ALA A 652 5.60 21.90 23.48
C ALA A 652 6.77 20.98 23.07
N GLU A 653 7.35 20.24 24.04
CA GLU A 653 8.39 19.24 23.73
C GLU A 653 7.83 18.06 22.88
N ALA A 654 6.59 17.65 23.15
CA ALA A 654 5.92 16.60 22.40
C ALA A 654 5.54 17.07 20.98
N PHE A 655 5.07 18.31 20.85
CA PHE A 655 4.82 18.90 19.53
C PHE A 655 6.07 19.01 18.67
N ASN A 656 7.24 19.21 19.26
CA ASN A 656 8.51 19.18 18.52
C ASN A 656 8.79 17.84 17.86
N LEU A 657 8.22 16.72 18.34
CA LEU A 657 8.32 15.43 17.65
C LEU A 657 7.54 15.43 16.33
N GLU A 658 6.36 16.06 16.29
CA GLU A 658 5.59 16.23 15.06
C GLU A 658 6.32 17.15 14.07
N LEU A 659 6.86 18.27 14.53
CA LEU A 659 7.65 19.19 13.73
C LEU A 659 8.90 18.50 13.14
N LYS A 660 9.59 17.69 13.96
CA LYS A 660 10.72 16.90 13.51
C LYS A 660 10.32 15.89 12.44
N ALA A 661 9.20 15.18 12.62
CA ALA A 661 8.68 14.27 11.60
C ALA A 661 8.43 15.00 10.27
N PHE A 662 7.86 16.20 10.34
CA PHE A 662 7.59 17.04 9.18
C PHE A 662 8.87 17.49 8.46
N THR A 663 9.90 17.92 9.18
CA THR A 663 11.20 18.27 8.58
C THR A 663 11.88 17.06 7.93
N GLU A 664 11.78 15.87 8.54
CA GLU A 664 12.29 14.64 7.94
C GLU A 664 11.56 14.27 6.63
N VAL A 665 10.24 14.53 6.53
CA VAL A 665 9.47 14.39 5.28
C VAL A 665 10.03 15.31 4.19
N HIS A 666 10.28 16.59 4.51
CA HIS A 666 10.82 17.56 3.55
C HIS A 666 12.26 17.22 3.12
N LYS A 667 13.07 16.61 3.99
CA LYS A 667 14.42 16.08 3.63
C LYS A 667 14.35 14.98 2.55
N LEU A 668 13.23 14.29 2.44
CA LEU A 668 12.98 13.33 1.36
C LEU A 668 12.53 14.01 0.04
N SER A 669 12.62 15.34 -0.04
CA SER A 669 12.13 16.15 -1.17
C SER A 669 10.62 16.02 -1.40
N LEU A 670 9.85 15.81 -0.34
CA LEU A 670 8.38 15.78 -0.35
C LEU A 670 7.84 17.14 0.13
N THR A 671 8.16 18.18 -0.65
CA THR A 671 7.79 19.57 -0.33
C THR A 671 6.32 19.90 -0.58
N ASN A 672 5.58 18.96 -1.15
CA ASN A 672 4.13 19.04 -1.34
C ASN A 672 3.33 18.73 -0.06
N ALA A 673 3.98 18.31 1.04
CA ALA A 673 3.36 18.20 2.35
C ALA A 673 3.32 19.58 3.02
N ILE A 674 2.10 20.13 3.21
CA ILE A 674 1.85 21.48 3.72
C ILE A 674 1.28 21.35 5.14
N PRO A 675 1.92 21.94 6.16
CA PRO A 675 1.41 21.89 7.53
C PRO A 675 0.16 22.73 7.72
N MET A 676 -0.81 22.18 8.44
CA MET A 676 -2.02 22.89 8.89
C MET A 676 -2.12 22.85 10.40
N VAL A 677 -2.34 24.00 11.00
CA VAL A 677 -2.50 24.17 12.45
C VAL A 677 -3.99 24.19 12.81
N PRO A 678 -4.49 23.22 13.60
CA PRO A 678 -5.88 23.20 14.05
C PRO A 678 -6.10 24.13 15.25
N PHE A 679 -7.34 24.54 15.42
CA PHE A 679 -7.92 25.15 16.62
C PHE A 679 -7.12 26.37 17.14
N VAL A 680 -6.77 27.29 16.24
CA VAL A 680 -6.08 28.54 16.59
C VAL A 680 -7.10 29.56 17.08
N ARG A 681 -7.04 29.96 18.35
CA ARG A 681 -8.03 30.81 19.00
C ARG A 681 -7.65 32.29 18.99
N THR A 682 -6.35 32.56 19.14
CA THR A 682 -5.84 33.93 19.30
C THR A 682 -4.64 34.19 18.41
N THR A 683 -4.35 35.46 18.15
CA THR A 683 -3.15 35.88 17.38
C THR A 683 -1.85 35.59 18.14
N ASP A 684 -1.87 35.56 19.48
CA ASP A 684 -0.72 35.15 20.28
C ASP A 684 -0.39 33.66 20.10
N GLU A 685 -1.41 32.78 20.05
CA GLU A 685 -1.22 31.37 19.68
C GLU A 685 -0.71 31.23 18.25
N ALA A 686 -1.28 32.00 17.31
CA ALA A 686 -0.87 32.02 15.90
C ALA A 686 0.60 32.37 15.74
N ASP A 687 1.05 33.46 16.39
CA ASP A 687 2.46 33.89 16.37
C ASP A 687 3.40 32.82 16.94
N LYS A 688 3.08 32.30 18.14
CA LYS A 688 3.94 31.32 18.81
C LYS A 688 4.07 30.03 18.02
N VAL A 689 2.96 29.44 17.55
CA VAL A 689 3.02 28.17 16.81
C VAL A 689 3.71 28.35 15.46
N THR A 690 3.47 29.44 14.76
CA THR A 690 4.13 29.73 13.48
C THR A 690 5.64 29.90 13.67
N ASN A 691 6.07 30.56 14.73
CA ASN A 691 7.48 30.70 15.06
C ASN A 691 8.13 29.37 15.43
N MET A 692 7.43 28.44 16.11
CA MET A 692 7.93 27.10 16.36
C MET A 692 8.14 26.32 15.06
N ILE A 693 7.19 26.39 14.12
CA ILE A 693 7.31 25.75 12.80
C ILE A 693 8.50 26.32 12.03
N ARG A 694 8.56 27.63 11.86
CA ARG A 694 9.63 28.34 11.13
C ARG A 694 11.01 28.00 11.68
N LYS A 695 11.17 28.11 12.99
CA LYS A 695 12.43 27.80 13.68
C LYS A 695 12.88 26.34 13.43
N CYS A 696 11.97 25.37 13.50
CA CYS A 696 12.32 23.97 13.26
C CYS A 696 12.83 23.73 11.83
N PHE A 697 12.21 24.38 10.83
CA PHE A 697 12.66 24.31 9.44
C PHE A 697 13.98 25.01 9.20
N GLU A 698 14.20 26.18 9.79
CA GLU A 698 15.47 26.93 9.73
C GLU A 698 16.62 26.14 10.36
N GLU A 699 16.42 25.59 11.55
CA GLU A 699 17.41 24.74 12.23
C GLU A 699 17.74 23.46 11.44
N SER A 700 16.80 22.99 10.62
CA SER A 700 16.98 21.86 9.71
C SER A 700 17.59 22.24 8.34
N ASN A 701 17.93 23.51 8.09
CA ASN A 701 18.37 24.06 6.81
C ASN A 701 17.40 23.75 5.65
N LEU A 702 16.10 23.83 5.91
CA LEU A 702 15.05 23.59 4.94
C LEU A 702 14.30 24.88 4.60
N LYS A 703 13.77 24.97 3.38
CA LYS A 703 12.84 26.05 3.01
C LYS A 703 11.58 25.96 3.87
N ILE A 704 11.18 27.08 4.47
CA ILE A 704 9.93 27.18 5.23
C ILE A 704 8.74 26.87 4.29
N PRO A 705 7.88 25.89 4.63
CA PRO A 705 6.70 25.59 3.82
C PRO A 705 5.63 26.67 3.96
N ARG A 706 4.63 26.64 3.09
CA ARG A 706 3.38 27.35 3.33
C ARG A 706 2.75 26.83 4.62
N ILE A 707 2.15 27.71 5.42
CA ILE A 707 1.46 27.35 6.67
C ILE A 707 -0.03 27.67 6.50
N ILE A 708 -0.87 26.68 6.74
CA ILE A 708 -2.33 26.83 6.68
C ILE A 708 -2.89 26.82 8.10
N PHE A 709 -3.87 27.68 8.39
CA PHE A 709 -4.64 27.60 9.63
C PHE A 709 -6.00 26.97 9.35
N MET A 710 -6.41 26.07 10.23
CA MET A 710 -7.77 25.55 10.19
C MET A 710 -8.72 26.58 10.79
N ALA A 711 -9.59 27.12 9.95
CA ALA A 711 -10.58 28.11 10.34
C ALA A 711 -11.84 27.38 10.86
N GLU A 712 -11.84 27.13 12.14
CA GLU A 712 -12.91 26.37 12.82
C GLU A 712 -13.34 27.03 14.14
N VAL A 713 -12.65 28.10 14.54
CA VAL A 713 -13.02 28.94 15.67
C VAL A 713 -13.53 30.28 15.15
N PRO A 714 -14.70 30.77 15.61
CA PRO A 714 -15.28 32.02 15.11
C PRO A 714 -14.36 33.25 15.17
N SER A 715 -13.41 33.29 16.12
CA SER A 715 -12.44 34.39 16.24
C SER A 715 -11.60 34.62 14.97
N ILE A 716 -11.22 33.52 14.25
CA ILE A 716 -10.52 33.62 12.98
C ILE A 716 -11.42 34.26 11.92
N CYS A 717 -12.71 33.87 11.87
CA CYS A 717 -13.67 34.40 10.89
C CYS A 717 -14.02 35.86 11.14
N ILE A 718 -14.05 36.29 12.39
CA ILE A 718 -14.37 37.69 12.77
C ILE A 718 -13.20 38.63 12.51
N THR A 719 -11.95 38.18 12.67
CA THR A 719 -10.75 39.02 12.50
C THR A 719 -9.73 38.41 11.56
N PRO A 720 -10.11 37.98 10.34
CA PRO A 720 -9.28 37.16 9.47
C PRO A 720 -7.97 37.81 9.05
N ARG A 721 -7.98 39.12 8.82
CA ARG A 721 -6.77 39.86 8.41
C ARG A 721 -5.65 39.78 9.45
N LYS A 722 -6.01 39.78 10.75
CA LYS A 722 -4.99 39.65 11.81
C LYS A 722 -4.35 38.27 11.85
N PHE A 723 -5.12 37.21 11.62
CA PHE A 723 -4.56 35.85 11.54
C PHE A 723 -3.79 35.60 10.23
N ALA A 724 -4.22 36.24 9.14
CA ALA A 724 -3.57 36.15 7.82
C ALA A 724 -2.12 36.70 7.79
N GLU A 725 -1.69 37.46 8.82
CA GLU A 725 -0.30 37.90 9.00
C GLU A 725 0.64 36.72 9.33
N TYR A 726 0.10 35.66 9.92
CA TYR A 726 0.86 34.50 10.42
C TYR A 726 0.78 33.25 9.53
N CYS A 727 -0.15 33.20 8.56
CA CYS A 727 -0.35 32.04 7.70
C CYS A 727 -0.42 32.41 6.20
N ASP A 728 -0.34 31.40 5.34
CA ASP A 728 -0.41 31.56 3.88
C ASP A 728 -1.79 31.22 3.30
N GLY A 729 -2.71 30.74 4.14
CA GLY A 729 -4.08 30.43 3.77
C GLY A 729 -4.87 29.82 4.92
N PHE A 730 -6.14 29.56 4.63
CA PHE A 730 -7.11 29.00 5.57
C PHE A 730 -7.77 27.76 4.98
N SER A 731 -8.11 26.80 5.84
CA SER A 731 -8.95 25.66 5.50
C SER A 731 -10.08 25.57 6.53
N ILE A 732 -11.31 25.66 6.08
CA ILE A 732 -12.50 25.71 6.96
C ILE A 732 -12.77 24.32 7.50
N GLY A 733 -12.76 24.18 8.83
CA GLY A 733 -13.27 22.99 9.53
C GLY A 733 -14.75 23.19 9.85
N SER A 734 -15.63 22.86 8.90
CA SER A 734 -17.06 23.21 8.99
C SER A 734 -17.74 22.63 10.23
N ASN A 735 -17.36 21.42 10.66
CA ASN A 735 -17.96 20.78 11.83
C ASN A 735 -17.76 21.60 13.13
N ASP A 736 -16.50 21.93 13.45
CA ASP A 736 -16.17 22.69 14.65
C ASP A 736 -16.61 24.15 14.50
N LEU A 737 -16.52 24.75 13.30
CA LEU A 737 -17.04 26.11 13.05
C LEU A 737 -18.55 26.18 13.31
N THR A 738 -19.33 25.23 12.83
CA THR A 738 -20.79 25.16 13.06
C THR A 738 -21.09 24.98 14.54
N GLN A 739 -20.44 24.01 15.19
CA GLN A 739 -20.59 23.75 16.61
C GLN A 739 -20.36 25.02 17.46
N LEU A 740 -19.26 25.73 17.18
CA LEU A 740 -18.87 26.90 17.96
C LEU A 740 -19.68 28.15 17.60
N THR A 741 -20.14 28.29 16.35
CA THR A 741 -20.97 29.41 15.93
C THR A 741 -22.37 29.32 16.50
N LEU A 742 -22.95 28.09 16.53
CA LEU A 742 -24.30 27.85 17.03
C LEU A 742 -24.32 27.49 18.52
N ALA A 743 -23.14 27.23 19.12
CA ALA A 743 -22.97 26.76 20.50
C ALA A 743 -23.69 25.42 20.76
N ILE A 744 -23.63 24.50 19.80
CA ILE A 744 -24.27 23.18 19.85
C ILE A 744 -23.22 22.10 19.98
N ASP A 745 -23.42 21.16 20.89
CA ASP A 745 -22.62 19.94 20.93
C ASP A 745 -23.11 18.99 19.82
N ARG A 746 -22.28 18.76 18.82
CA ARG A 746 -22.59 17.88 17.68
C ARG A 746 -22.83 16.40 18.09
N ASP A 747 -22.27 15.99 19.24
CA ASP A 747 -22.43 14.64 19.75
C ASP A 747 -23.70 14.49 20.61
N SER A 748 -24.49 15.58 20.78
CA SER A 748 -25.75 15.57 21.51
C SER A 748 -26.87 14.99 20.64
N GLU A 749 -27.39 13.84 20.97
CA GLU A 749 -28.54 13.24 20.29
C GLU A 749 -29.78 14.13 20.34
N ILE A 750 -29.92 14.97 21.39
CA ILE A 750 -31.07 15.86 21.60
C ILE A 750 -31.02 17.07 20.68
N LEU A 751 -29.82 17.61 20.41
CA LEU A 751 -29.62 18.84 19.62
C LEU A 751 -29.16 18.58 18.20
N ALA A 752 -28.98 17.31 17.78
CA ALA A 752 -28.49 16.96 16.45
C ALA A 752 -29.29 17.57 15.29
N TRP A 753 -30.57 17.83 15.49
CA TRP A 753 -31.45 18.46 14.50
C TRP A 753 -31.18 19.95 14.29
N GLU A 754 -30.54 20.64 15.24
CA GLU A 754 -30.12 22.05 15.13
C GLU A 754 -28.74 22.22 14.48
N PHE A 755 -27.99 21.11 14.37
CA PHE A 755 -26.64 21.13 13.78
C PHE A 755 -26.74 21.20 12.26
N ASP A 756 -26.73 22.41 11.72
CA ASP A 756 -26.85 22.72 10.30
C ASP A 756 -25.67 23.56 9.81
N GLU A 757 -24.78 22.93 9.03
CA GLU A 757 -23.60 23.59 8.44
C GLU A 757 -24.02 24.60 7.34
N SER A 758 -25.24 24.56 6.84
CA SER A 758 -25.82 25.53 5.89
C SER A 758 -26.46 26.73 6.57
N ASN A 759 -26.47 26.80 7.91
CA ASN A 759 -27.06 27.86 8.68
C ASN A 759 -26.55 29.26 8.24
N PRO A 760 -27.39 30.28 8.12
CA PRO A 760 -26.98 31.63 7.71
C PRO A 760 -25.86 32.26 8.55
N ALA A 761 -25.79 31.97 9.87
CA ALA A 761 -24.71 32.46 10.72
C ALA A 761 -23.35 31.80 10.37
N VAL A 762 -23.35 30.49 10.04
CA VAL A 762 -22.14 29.77 9.61
C VAL A 762 -21.68 30.27 8.25
N LYS A 763 -22.61 30.44 7.29
CA LYS A 763 -22.31 31.03 5.97
C LYS A 763 -21.73 32.43 6.11
N LYS A 764 -22.29 33.27 7.01
CA LYS A 764 -21.76 34.63 7.24
C LYS A 764 -20.35 34.61 7.83
N ALA A 765 -20.04 33.68 8.72
CA ALA A 765 -18.67 33.51 9.23
C ALA A 765 -17.68 33.15 8.11
N ILE A 766 -18.08 32.25 7.18
CA ILE A 766 -17.30 31.89 5.99
C ILE A 766 -17.08 33.09 5.08
N GLU A 767 -18.12 33.87 4.77
CA GLU A 767 -18.02 35.11 3.96
C GLU A 767 -17.00 36.08 4.55
N MET A 768 -17.11 36.37 5.85
CA MET A 768 -16.21 37.31 6.54
C MET A 768 -14.74 36.82 6.47
N LEU A 769 -14.51 35.50 6.61
CA LEU A 769 -13.18 34.90 6.46
C LEU A 769 -12.64 35.15 5.06
N CYS A 770 -13.43 34.85 4.01
CA CYS A 770 -13.03 35.01 2.62
C CYS A 770 -12.71 36.48 2.26
N GLU A 771 -13.57 37.41 2.63
CA GLU A 771 -13.34 38.85 2.42
C GLU A 771 -11.99 39.31 3.02
N GLY A 772 -11.73 38.90 4.26
CA GLY A 772 -10.50 39.30 4.93
C GLY A 772 -9.27 38.65 4.32
N ALA A 773 -9.33 37.34 4.02
CA ALA A 773 -8.24 36.57 3.43
C ALA A 773 -7.89 37.08 2.02
N HIS A 774 -8.88 37.26 1.16
CA HIS A 774 -8.69 37.68 -0.23
C HIS A 774 -8.28 39.16 -0.35
N SER A 775 -8.51 39.96 0.67
CA SER A 775 -8.05 41.36 0.72
C SER A 775 -6.57 41.51 1.03
N MET A 776 -5.90 40.45 1.50
CA MET A 776 -4.47 40.51 1.83
C MET A 776 -3.60 40.61 0.57
N ARG A 777 -2.38 41.08 0.77
CA ARG A 777 -1.33 41.10 -0.28
C ARG A 777 -0.04 40.49 0.28
N PRO A 778 0.38 39.34 -0.19
CA PRO A 778 -0.25 38.44 -1.18
C PRO A 778 -1.60 37.88 -0.68
N VAL A 779 -2.49 37.56 -1.61
CA VAL A 779 -3.81 36.96 -1.34
C VAL A 779 -3.63 35.65 -0.56
N ARG A 780 -4.47 35.46 0.48
CA ARG A 780 -4.50 34.21 1.25
C ARG A 780 -5.61 33.32 0.70
N SER A 781 -5.24 32.08 0.31
CA SER A 781 -6.21 31.12 -0.19
C SER A 781 -7.14 30.61 0.91
N VAL A 782 -8.39 30.35 0.57
CA VAL A 782 -9.40 29.78 1.48
C VAL A 782 -9.98 28.51 0.87
N GLY A 783 -9.90 27.41 1.59
CA GLY A 783 -10.53 26.15 1.24
C GLY A 783 -11.43 25.63 2.35
N ILE A 784 -12.14 24.53 2.09
CA ILE A 784 -12.94 23.81 3.08
C ILE A 784 -12.53 22.34 3.10
N CYS A 785 -12.49 21.72 4.27
CA CYS A 785 -12.09 20.32 4.45
C CYS A 785 -13.03 19.50 5.35
N GLY A 786 -14.17 20.09 5.76
CA GLY A 786 -15.19 19.40 6.53
C GLY A 786 -16.01 18.40 5.71
N GLN A 787 -17.08 17.87 6.29
CA GLN A 787 -18.00 16.92 5.63
C GLN A 787 -19.09 17.61 4.82
N ALA A 788 -19.43 18.85 5.16
CA ALA A 788 -20.51 19.62 4.53
C ALA A 788 -20.53 19.55 2.98
N PRO A 789 -19.39 19.71 2.27
CA PRO A 789 -19.42 19.64 0.81
C PRO A 789 -19.79 18.28 0.24
N SER A 790 -19.62 17.21 1.02
CA SER A 790 -19.97 15.84 0.62
C SER A 790 -21.44 15.50 0.90
N ASP A 791 -22.04 16.16 1.86
CA ASP A 791 -23.37 15.81 2.41
C ASP A 791 -24.46 16.78 1.97
N LEU A 792 -24.10 18.07 1.70
CA LEU A 792 -25.04 19.11 1.31
C LEU A 792 -25.16 19.25 -0.22
N GLY A 793 -26.31 19.68 -0.69
CA GLY A 793 -26.67 19.70 -2.09
C GLY A 793 -26.04 20.84 -2.93
N LYS A 794 -26.48 20.95 -4.22
CA LYS A 794 -25.94 21.89 -5.23
C LYS A 794 -25.92 23.35 -4.76
N ASP A 795 -26.92 23.80 -3.99
CA ASP A 795 -26.99 25.18 -3.51
C ASP A 795 -25.86 25.55 -2.54
N PHE A 796 -25.48 24.60 -1.66
CA PHE A 796 -24.34 24.81 -0.79
C PHE A 796 -23.01 24.80 -1.57
N ILE A 797 -22.88 23.90 -2.53
CA ILE A 797 -21.70 23.87 -3.44
C ILE A 797 -21.61 25.19 -4.22
N LYS A 798 -22.73 25.75 -4.71
CA LYS A 798 -22.74 27.05 -5.37
C LYS A 798 -22.24 28.18 -4.45
N PHE A 799 -22.69 28.21 -3.20
CA PHE A 799 -22.17 29.12 -2.20
C PHE A 799 -20.66 28.99 -2.02
N LEU A 800 -20.14 27.76 -1.94
CA LEU A 800 -18.70 27.51 -1.82
C LEU A 800 -17.92 27.95 -3.06
N VAL A 801 -18.42 27.68 -4.27
CA VAL A 801 -17.78 28.07 -5.54
C VAL A 801 -17.64 29.58 -5.63
N ILE A 802 -18.63 30.36 -5.15
CA ILE A 802 -18.59 31.81 -5.14
C ILE A 802 -17.45 32.32 -4.24
N HIS A 803 -17.22 31.71 -3.09
CA HIS A 803 -16.36 32.25 -2.04
C HIS A 803 -14.98 31.62 -1.93
N LEU A 804 -14.81 30.33 -2.27
CA LEU A 804 -13.62 29.54 -1.95
C LEU A 804 -12.73 29.23 -3.16
N ASP A 805 -11.43 29.04 -2.89
CA ASP A 805 -10.44 28.60 -3.88
C ASP A 805 -10.44 27.07 -4.06
N SER A 806 -10.84 26.33 -3.02
CA SER A 806 -10.84 24.87 -3.05
C SER A 806 -11.93 24.25 -2.19
N ILE A 807 -12.45 23.12 -2.64
CA ILE A 807 -13.48 22.33 -1.97
C ILE A 807 -12.94 20.93 -1.72
N GLY A 808 -12.82 20.58 -0.45
CA GLY A 808 -12.42 19.24 -0.01
C GLY A 808 -13.62 18.34 0.20
N VAL A 809 -13.60 17.15 -0.39
CA VAL A 809 -14.69 16.19 -0.31
C VAL A 809 -14.18 14.80 0.06
N ASN A 810 -15.07 13.91 0.43
CA ASN A 810 -14.75 12.51 0.62
C ASN A 810 -14.41 11.83 -0.72
N PRO A 811 -13.60 10.76 -0.74
CA PRO A 811 -13.14 10.11 -1.95
C PRO A 811 -14.25 9.72 -2.93
N ASP A 812 -15.38 9.27 -2.40
CA ASP A 812 -16.55 8.82 -3.14
C ASP A 812 -17.35 9.96 -3.81
N LYS A 813 -17.10 11.21 -3.42
CA LYS A 813 -17.78 12.39 -3.93
C LYS A 813 -16.96 13.23 -4.93
N VAL A 814 -15.68 12.88 -5.14
CA VAL A 814 -14.76 13.68 -5.98
C VAL A 814 -15.31 13.92 -7.39
N VAL A 815 -15.75 12.86 -8.07
CA VAL A 815 -16.20 12.94 -9.47
C VAL A 815 -17.53 13.69 -9.57
N GLU A 816 -18.49 13.37 -8.71
CA GLU A 816 -19.80 14.04 -8.65
C GLU A 816 -19.63 15.55 -8.41
N THR A 817 -18.81 15.90 -7.40
CA THR A 817 -18.56 17.33 -7.07
C THR A 817 -17.86 18.06 -8.21
N LEU A 818 -16.91 17.41 -8.90
CA LEU A 818 -16.20 18.00 -10.03
C LEU A 818 -17.16 18.38 -11.16
N LEU A 819 -18.12 17.51 -11.49
CA LEU A 819 -19.13 17.79 -12.51
C LEU A 819 -20.09 18.91 -12.09
N VAL A 820 -20.55 18.89 -10.83
CA VAL A 820 -21.44 19.93 -10.28
C VAL A 820 -20.74 21.29 -10.22
N VAL A 821 -19.47 21.34 -9.81
CA VAL A 821 -18.69 22.59 -9.76
C VAL A 821 -18.49 23.15 -11.16
N LYS A 822 -18.21 22.31 -12.16
CA LYS A 822 -18.07 22.77 -13.53
C LYS A 822 -19.35 23.40 -14.07
N GLU A 823 -20.50 22.75 -13.85
CA GLU A 823 -21.81 23.29 -14.21
C GLU A 823 -22.07 24.65 -13.56
N ILE A 824 -21.77 24.77 -12.27
CA ILE A 824 -21.94 26.03 -11.52
C ILE A 824 -20.98 27.12 -12.03
N GLU A 825 -19.74 26.80 -12.33
CA GLU A 825 -18.77 27.76 -12.89
C GLU A 825 -19.21 28.31 -14.25
N ASP A 826 -19.79 27.44 -15.09
CA ASP A 826 -20.31 27.84 -16.40
C ASP A 826 -21.56 28.74 -16.23
N GLU A 827 -22.52 28.35 -15.37
CA GLU A 827 -23.69 29.19 -15.01
C GLU A 827 -23.28 30.58 -14.49
N LEU A 828 -22.26 30.63 -13.62
CA LEU A 828 -21.76 31.89 -13.04
C LEU A 828 -21.04 32.76 -14.06
N ARG A 829 -20.33 32.18 -15.02
CA ARG A 829 -19.70 32.94 -16.11
C ARG A 829 -20.72 33.62 -16.99
N ASP A 830 -21.72 32.85 -17.45
CA ASP A 830 -22.82 33.41 -18.26
C ASP A 830 -23.54 34.56 -17.52
N PHE A 831 -23.87 34.33 -16.26
CA PHE A 831 -24.48 35.35 -15.40
C PHE A 831 -23.60 36.62 -15.24
N ILE A 832 -22.30 36.50 -15.03
CA ILE A 832 -21.38 37.64 -14.90
C ILE A 832 -21.27 38.41 -16.23
N GLU A 833 -21.30 37.72 -17.35
CA GLU A 833 -21.34 38.35 -18.68
C GLU A 833 -22.64 39.13 -18.89
N GLU A 834 -23.79 38.59 -18.48
CA GLU A 834 -25.10 39.30 -18.49
C GLU A 834 -25.11 40.54 -17.57
N CYS A 835 -24.30 40.53 -16.54
CA CYS A 835 -24.11 41.70 -15.65
C CYS A 835 -23.07 42.69 -16.19
N ASP A 836 -22.57 42.55 -17.43
CA ASP A 836 -21.55 43.42 -18.02
C ASP A 836 -20.23 43.45 -17.22
N LYS A 837 -19.96 42.42 -16.41
CA LYS A 837 -18.81 42.34 -15.47
C LYS A 837 -18.81 43.53 -14.45
N ASP A 838 -19.96 44.01 -14.08
CA ASP A 838 -20.13 45.09 -13.07
C ASP A 838 -20.24 44.48 -11.67
N SER A 839 -19.21 44.67 -10.83
CA SER A 839 -19.16 44.11 -9.48
C SER A 839 -20.32 44.59 -8.57
N VAL A 840 -20.81 45.79 -8.75
CA VAL A 840 -21.94 46.32 -7.99
C VAL A 840 -23.22 45.60 -8.34
N LYS A 841 -23.45 45.37 -9.65
CA LYS A 841 -24.63 44.65 -10.13
C LYS A 841 -24.56 43.17 -9.68
N ILE A 842 -23.42 42.51 -9.84
CA ILE A 842 -23.19 41.15 -9.39
C ILE A 842 -23.38 41.00 -7.87
N SER A 843 -22.83 41.93 -7.10
CA SER A 843 -22.98 41.99 -5.64
C SER A 843 -24.46 42.03 -5.21
N ARG A 844 -25.27 42.88 -5.88
CA ARG A 844 -26.68 43.00 -5.59
C ARG A 844 -27.47 41.75 -5.95
N GLU A 845 -27.27 41.21 -7.12
CA GLU A 845 -28.03 40.05 -7.63
C GLU A 845 -27.69 38.73 -6.90
N LEU A 846 -26.42 38.53 -6.54
CA LEU A 846 -25.98 37.39 -5.75
C LEU A 846 -26.10 37.58 -4.23
N ALA A 847 -26.47 38.77 -3.77
CA ALA A 847 -26.53 39.12 -2.35
C ALA A 847 -25.21 38.90 -1.59
N ILE A 848 -24.07 39.21 -2.25
CA ILE A 848 -22.71 39.09 -1.69
C ILE A 848 -22.08 40.49 -1.58
N SER A 849 -20.96 40.61 -0.87
CA SER A 849 -20.25 41.92 -0.84
C SER A 849 -19.58 42.23 -2.20
N GLU A 850 -19.36 43.54 -2.48
CA GLU A 850 -18.63 43.95 -3.67
C GLU A 850 -17.22 43.32 -3.72
N ALA A 851 -16.56 43.15 -2.58
CA ALA A 851 -15.26 42.53 -2.49
C ALA A 851 -15.31 41.06 -2.94
N ASN A 852 -16.34 40.32 -2.56
CA ASN A 852 -16.55 38.94 -3.01
C ASN A 852 -16.95 38.87 -4.50
N ALA A 853 -17.72 39.85 -5.01
CA ALA A 853 -18.05 39.98 -6.44
C ALA A 853 -16.79 40.23 -7.28
N ASP A 854 -15.92 41.16 -6.86
CA ASP A 854 -14.63 41.43 -7.51
C ASP A 854 -13.70 40.22 -7.47
N TYR A 855 -13.69 39.47 -6.36
CA TYR A 855 -12.91 38.24 -6.25
C TYR A 855 -13.45 37.18 -7.22
N LEU A 856 -14.76 36.95 -7.26
CA LEU A 856 -15.39 35.96 -8.13
C LEU A 856 -15.13 36.28 -9.62
N MET A 857 -15.23 37.52 -10.03
CA MET A 857 -14.88 37.92 -11.41
C MET A 857 -13.45 37.62 -11.76
N ARG A 858 -12.49 38.06 -10.90
CA ARG A 858 -11.06 37.72 -11.13
C ARG A 858 -10.83 36.24 -11.16
N LYS A 859 -11.39 35.49 -10.25
CA LYS A 859 -11.27 34.04 -10.19
C LYS A 859 -11.74 33.37 -11.47
N LEU A 860 -12.88 33.77 -12.03
CA LEU A 860 -13.47 33.10 -13.19
C LEU A 860 -12.93 33.60 -14.56
N PHE A 861 -12.38 34.81 -14.65
CA PHE A 861 -11.97 35.44 -15.90
C PHE A 861 -10.45 35.71 -16.01
N ASP A 862 -9.76 35.99 -14.90
CA ASP A 862 -8.32 36.24 -14.90
C ASP A 862 -7.58 34.90 -14.80
N THR A 863 -7.26 34.30 -15.92
CA THR A 863 -6.51 33.04 -16.07
C THR A 863 -4.98 33.24 -16.03
N SER A 864 -4.48 34.29 -15.40
CA SER A 864 -3.03 34.58 -15.32
C SER A 864 -2.47 34.38 -13.91
#